data_edeaebbca668b9e55b1806b41d057ed9
#
_entry.id   edeaebbca668b9e55b1806b41d057ed9
#
_cell.length_a   1.000
_cell.length_b   1.000
_cell.length_c   1.000
_cell.angle_alpha   90.00
_cell.angle_beta   90.00
_cell.angle_gamma   90.00
#
_symmetry.space_group_name_H-M   'P 1'
#
loop_
_entity.id
_entity.type
_entity.pdbx_description
1 polymer ?
#
loop_
_entity_poly.entity_id
_entity_poly.type
_entity_poly.pdbx_seq_one_letter_code
_entity_poly.pdbx_strand_id
1 'polypeptide(L)'
;MVDMTTVRRAVLTVPAAPLGPDNPLPALRLLGGTPTPAVDARDRAGLPRDMARQLGHAPLRTLLPTRVRDGYGRDRTPTDLDTIVIENDRLRVTVLPGLGGRVHSLLHKPTGRDLVYRNPVLQPAAFALNGAWFSGGIEWNIGAHGHGPLSCAPLHAAVVPAPDGGPMLRLWEWERLRDLPFQVDLWLPDGAEHLRVAVRIRNPHARAVPCYWWSNTAVPEDRRVLAPADSAWHFGYERTLRRVPVPRSADGADHTYPLRSAHAADYFYALADGRRRWTAALGEDGTGLVQTSTDTLLGRKLFLWGTARGSRRWQEWLTEPGTPGYAEIQAGLARTQLEHPPLEAGEEVSWLEVYGPLGADPAAVHGADWGAAGASVEDELERILPRAEVDTAYARWRAHAADTEPGPLLATGSGWGALEVLRDAHVLPGTPFPPELLGEEQRPWAELLRTGGLPDAPESEAARWTTPVNDAWRDLLESAAPAGPSTEYHLGIAQWAAGDLAQAVRSWERGLKNATERWPLLFCLAVADRESGHPMRAAERFAEAYDAQRRTGDPLVAAALAREAVPALLAAHRADRARRILDRLPEEVRARGAFRYLAARLLLAEGRKDEARAVFDAGFEVADLREGAEELGETWARITDEPLPDAYEFRMRPPE
;
A
#
# COMPACT_ATOMS: atom_id res chain seq x y z
N MET A 1 7.83 1.08 -42.08
CA MET A 1 7.74 -0.20 -41.31
C MET A 1 7.25 0.21 -39.92
N VAL A 2 6.15 -0.35 -39.45
CA VAL A 2 5.74 -0.20 -38.04
C VAL A 2 6.75 -0.96 -37.23
N ASP A 3 7.41 -0.28 -36.27
CA ASP A 3 8.36 -0.95 -35.40
C ASP A 3 7.58 -1.92 -34.49
N MET A 4 8.00 -3.18 -34.51
CA MET A 4 7.37 -4.23 -33.69
C MET A 4 7.57 -3.91 -32.19
N THR A 5 6.56 -4.20 -31.41
CA THR A 5 6.62 -4.05 -29.94
C THR A 5 7.69 -4.95 -29.35
N THR A 6 8.45 -4.41 -28.41
CA THR A 6 9.50 -5.12 -27.68
C THR A 6 9.24 -5.09 -26.17
N VAL A 7 9.64 -6.17 -25.50
CA VAL A 7 9.74 -6.26 -24.02
C VAL A 7 11.17 -6.61 -23.67
N ARG A 8 11.86 -5.72 -22.92
CA ARG A 8 13.28 -5.91 -22.62
C ARG A 8 13.64 -5.43 -21.22
N ARG A 9 14.67 -6.01 -20.63
CA ARG A 9 15.29 -5.46 -19.42
C ARG A 9 16.00 -4.15 -19.75
N ALA A 10 15.99 -3.23 -18.79
CA ALA A 10 16.73 -1.98 -18.84
C ALA A 10 17.11 -1.55 -17.41
N VAL A 11 17.85 -0.48 -17.31
CA VAL A 11 18.22 0.15 -16.03
C VAL A 11 17.73 1.58 -16.04
N LEU A 12 17.17 2.01 -14.92
CA LEU A 12 16.76 3.39 -14.67
C LEU A 12 17.56 3.93 -13.49
N THR A 13 18.39 4.94 -13.73
CA THR A 13 19.11 5.64 -12.66
C THR A 13 18.27 6.82 -12.16
N VAL A 14 17.92 6.82 -10.86
CA VAL A 14 17.20 7.92 -10.20
C VAL A 14 17.79 8.19 -8.81
N PRO A 15 17.70 9.43 -8.30
CA PRO A 15 17.97 9.68 -6.88
C PRO A 15 16.97 8.91 -6.02
N ALA A 16 17.44 7.95 -5.23
CA ALA A 16 16.59 7.11 -4.39
C ALA A 16 17.12 7.05 -2.95
N ALA A 17 16.22 7.12 -1.99
CA ALA A 17 16.51 6.73 -0.62
C ALA A 17 16.29 5.22 -0.48
N PRO A 18 17.23 4.50 0.15
CA PRO A 18 17.07 3.05 0.32
C PRO A 18 15.89 2.72 1.23
N LEU A 19 15.19 1.61 0.96
CA LEU A 19 14.09 1.14 1.80
C LEU A 19 14.54 0.73 3.21
N GLY A 20 15.82 0.42 3.38
CA GLY A 20 16.34 -0.10 4.63
C GLY A 20 15.81 -1.51 4.95
N PRO A 21 16.17 -2.05 6.11
CA PRO A 21 15.69 -3.33 6.57
C PRO A 21 14.23 -3.25 7.04
N ASP A 22 13.49 -4.36 6.90
CA ASP A 22 12.18 -4.51 7.50
C ASP A 22 12.27 -4.46 9.05
N ASN A 23 11.21 -4.00 9.71
CA ASN A 23 11.12 -4.02 11.16
C ASN A 23 11.21 -5.48 11.66
N PRO A 24 12.11 -5.80 12.60
CA PRO A 24 12.30 -7.17 13.05
C PRO A 24 11.15 -7.70 13.92
N LEU A 25 10.26 -6.81 14.40
CA LEU A 25 9.14 -7.18 15.26
C LEU A 25 7.92 -7.59 14.42
N PRO A 26 7.11 -8.57 14.85
CA PRO A 26 5.88 -8.92 14.19
C PRO A 26 4.83 -7.80 14.32
N ALA A 27 4.03 -7.60 13.28
CA ALA A 27 3.02 -6.54 13.21
C ALA A 27 1.75 -6.91 14.00
N LEU A 28 1.87 -7.06 15.31
CA LEU A 28 0.80 -7.55 16.20
C LEU A 28 -0.26 -6.49 16.56
N ARG A 29 0.01 -5.20 16.30
CA ARG A 29 -0.93 -4.13 16.62
C ARG A 29 -2.30 -4.45 16.01
N LEU A 30 -3.35 -4.38 16.84
CA LEU A 30 -4.72 -4.50 16.36
C LEU A 30 -5.09 -3.20 15.63
N LEU A 31 -5.59 -3.37 14.42
CA LEU A 31 -6.00 -2.23 13.58
C LEU A 31 -7.37 -1.66 14.02
N GLY A 32 -7.86 -2.03 15.20
CA GLY A 32 -9.17 -1.71 15.73
C GLY A 32 -10.17 -1.79 14.59
N GLY A 33 -11.05 -2.78 14.53
CA GLY A 33 -11.89 -3.01 13.36
C GLY A 33 -12.33 -1.66 12.80
N THR A 34 -11.98 -1.36 11.56
CA THR A 34 -12.34 -0.07 10.96
C THR A 34 -13.84 0.05 11.15
N PRO A 35 -14.34 0.99 11.96
CA PRO A 35 -15.79 1.07 12.16
C PRO A 35 -16.39 1.20 10.78
N THR A 36 -17.51 0.49 10.54
CA THR A 36 -18.26 0.65 9.29
C THR A 36 -18.30 2.16 9.00
N PRO A 37 -17.80 2.62 7.85
CA PRO A 37 -17.70 4.04 7.58
C PRO A 37 -19.03 4.70 7.88
N ALA A 38 -19.01 5.80 8.60
CA ALA A 38 -20.23 6.56 8.84
C ALA A 38 -20.76 7.00 7.46
N VAL A 39 -22.02 6.72 7.20
CA VAL A 39 -22.72 7.21 6.01
C VAL A 39 -23.65 8.31 6.47
N ASP A 40 -23.66 9.46 5.77
CA ASP A 40 -24.59 10.55 6.07
C ASP A 40 -26.02 9.99 6.11
N ALA A 41 -26.78 10.38 7.13
CA ALA A 41 -28.13 9.86 7.35
C ALA A 41 -29.08 10.08 6.15
N ARG A 42 -28.86 11.16 5.40
CA ARG A 42 -29.64 11.52 4.19
C ARG A 42 -29.36 10.57 3.03
N ASP A 43 -28.11 10.05 2.95
CA ASP A 43 -27.66 9.24 1.84
C ASP A 43 -27.81 7.74 2.11
N ARG A 44 -27.99 7.35 3.39
CA ARG A 44 -28.06 5.94 3.81
C ARG A 44 -29.16 5.16 3.11
N ALA A 45 -30.34 5.78 2.90
CA ALA A 45 -31.47 5.14 2.21
C ALA A 45 -31.25 4.93 0.70
N GLY A 46 -30.32 5.70 0.10
CA GLY A 46 -29.97 5.64 -1.32
C GLY A 46 -28.78 4.74 -1.65
N LEU A 47 -28.19 4.06 -0.66
CA LEU A 47 -27.10 3.12 -0.89
C LEU A 47 -27.56 1.91 -1.73
N PRO A 48 -26.82 1.52 -2.77
CA PRO A 48 -27.00 0.22 -3.41
C PRO A 48 -26.90 -0.91 -2.38
N ARG A 49 -27.76 -1.94 -2.52
CA ARG A 49 -27.83 -3.02 -1.52
C ARG A 49 -26.54 -3.80 -1.33
N ASP A 50 -25.79 -4.02 -2.40
CA ASP A 50 -24.47 -4.66 -2.40
C ASP A 50 -23.44 -3.79 -1.70
N MET A 51 -23.37 -2.49 -2.03
CA MET A 51 -22.53 -1.52 -1.36
C MET A 51 -22.80 -1.47 0.15
N ALA A 52 -24.07 -1.39 0.56
CA ALA A 52 -24.44 -1.37 1.98
C ALA A 52 -23.97 -2.61 2.77
N ARG A 53 -23.89 -3.77 2.11
CA ARG A 53 -23.39 -5.01 2.71
C ARG A 53 -21.87 -5.09 2.75
N GLN A 54 -21.19 -4.46 1.81
CA GLN A 54 -19.74 -4.56 1.62
C GLN A 54 -18.96 -3.46 2.35
N LEU A 55 -19.61 -2.33 2.68
CA LEU A 55 -18.99 -1.24 3.43
C LEU A 55 -18.49 -1.75 4.79
N GLY A 56 -17.18 -1.65 5.01
CA GLY A 56 -16.53 -2.12 6.24
C GLY A 56 -16.58 -3.64 6.44
N HIS A 57 -16.93 -4.44 5.41
CA HIS A 57 -16.95 -5.89 5.51
C HIS A 57 -15.54 -6.46 5.69
N ALA A 58 -15.40 -7.39 6.64
CA ALA A 58 -14.19 -8.14 6.96
C ALA A 58 -12.91 -7.25 7.00
N PRO A 59 -12.86 -6.23 7.88
CA PRO A 59 -11.67 -5.41 8.04
C PRO A 59 -10.48 -6.27 8.47
N LEU A 60 -9.26 -5.83 8.14
CA LEU A 60 -8.06 -6.47 8.65
C LEU A 60 -7.97 -6.29 10.17
N ARG A 61 -7.64 -7.35 10.89
CA ARG A 61 -7.38 -7.29 12.33
C ARG A 61 -5.97 -6.82 12.64
N THR A 62 -5.00 -7.26 11.86
CA THR A 62 -3.57 -6.94 11.96
C THR A 62 -2.98 -6.82 10.56
N LEU A 63 -1.73 -6.41 10.45
CA LEU A 63 -0.97 -6.48 9.20
C LEU A 63 -0.22 -7.81 9.02
N LEU A 64 -0.37 -8.76 9.96
CA LEU A 64 0.20 -10.09 9.80
C LEU A 64 -0.32 -10.76 8.51
N PRO A 65 0.50 -11.49 7.80
CA PRO A 65 1.90 -11.84 8.09
C PRO A 65 2.94 -10.85 7.55
N THR A 66 2.56 -9.66 7.12
CA THR A 66 3.52 -8.70 6.56
C THR A 66 4.37 -8.05 7.66
N ARG A 67 5.62 -7.73 7.33
CA ARG A 67 6.46 -6.91 8.21
C ARG A 67 6.28 -5.44 7.93
N VAL A 68 6.43 -4.61 8.97
CA VAL A 68 6.46 -3.16 8.81
C VAL A 68 7.77 -2.76 8.14
N ARG A 69 7.70 -1.84 7.17
CA ARG A 69 8.83 -1.24 6.48
C ARG A 69 9.01 0.19 6.93
N ASP A 70 9.81 0.40 7.95
CA ASP A 70 10.10 1.69 8.58
C ASP A 70 11.60 1.99 8.68
N GLY A 71 12.44 1.17 8.03
CA GLY A 71 13.90 1.28 8.08
C GLY A 71 14.51 2.31 7.14
N TYR A 72 13.71 3.01 6.33
CA TYR A 72 14.18 3.98 5.34
C TYR A 72 14.52 5.33 5.96
N GLY A 73 15.40 6.06 5.24
CA GLY A 73 15.74 7.44 5.52
C GLY A 73 15.27 8.39 4.42
N ARG A 74 15.91 9.56 4.35
CA ARG A 74 15.64 10.57 3.33
C ARG A 74 16.87 10.96 2.51
N ASP A 75 18.02 10.37 2.83
CA ASP A 75 19.25 10.58 2.08
C ASP A 75 19.16 9.82 0.76
N ARG A 76 19.05 10.59 -0.34
CA ARG A 76 18.94 10.06 -1.69
C ARG A 76 20.29 10.07 -2.38
N THR A 77 20.61 8.98 -3.03
CA THR A 77 21.78 8.85 -3.90
C THR A 77 21.37 8.34 -5.27
N PRO A 78 22.09 8.67 -6.35
CA PRO A 78 21.86 8.05 -7.65
C PRO A 78 21.91 6.53 -7.51
N THR A 79 20.80 5.87 -7.84
CA THR A 79 20.61 4.42 -7.68
C THR A 79 20.10 3.83 -8.98
N ASP A 80 20.72 2.76 -9.40
CA ASP A 80 20.31 1.99 -10.56
C ASP A 80 19.20 1.00 -10.16
N LEU A 81 18.08 1.10 -10.85
CA LEU A 81 16.93 0.23 -10.67
C LEU A 81 16.76 -0.67 -11.88
N ASP A 82 16.61 -1.97 -11.62
CA ASP A 82 16.20 -2.90 -12.67
C ASP A 82 14.80 -2.57 -13.16
N THR A 83 14.64 -2.42 -14.45
CA THR A 83 13.36 -2.12 -15.09
C THR A 83 13.06 -3.07 -16.23
N ILE A 84 11.77 -3.14 -16.59
CA ILE A 84 11.32 -3.78 -17.81
C ILE A 84 10.64 -2.71 -18.66
N VAL A 85 11.07 -2.58 -19.90
CA VAL A 85 10.53 -1.61 -20.86
C VAL A 85 9.71 -2.35 -21.90
N ILE A 86 8.44 -1.92 -22.06
CA ILE A 86 7.55 -2.33 -23.15
C ILE A 86 7.48 -1.14 -24.10
N GLU A 87 7.81 -1.33 -25.38
CA GLU A 87 8.01 -0.20 -26.28
C GLU A 87 7.63 -0.55 -27.72
N ASN A 88 6.89 0.37 -28.36
CA ASN A 88 6.67 0.43 -29.81
C ASN A 88 7.05 1.82 -30.34
N ASP A 89 6.64 2.18 -31.57
CA ASP A 89 6.91 3.50 -32.18
C ASP A 89 6.09 4.65 -31.55
N ARG A 90 5.04 4.35 -30.76
CA ARG A 90 4.12 5.32 -30.15
C ARG A 90 4.30 5.49 -28.66
N LEU A 91 4.48 4.40 -27.91
CA LEU A 91 4.59 4.42 -26.46
C LEU A 91 5.86 3.74 -25.98
N ARG A 92 6.39 4.26 -24.86
CA ARG A 92 7.36 3.58 -24.00
C ARG A 92 6.82 3.49 -22.59
N VAL A 93 6.69 2.28 -22.09
CA VAL A 93 6.23 1.95 -20.73
C VAL A 93 7.41 1.44 -19.93
N THR A 94 7.71 2.07 -18.80
CA THR A 94 8.81 1.64 -17.91
C THR A 94 8.20 1.05 -16.64
N VAL A 95 8.46 -0.24 -16.39
CA VAL A 95 7.93 -0.99 -15.25
C VAL A 95 9.04 -1.29 -14.25
N LEU A 96 8.75 -1.16 -12.95
CA LEU A 96 9.65 -1.45 -11.82
C LEU A 96 9.25 -2.78 -11.16
N PRO A 97 9.75 -3.94 -11.62
CA PRO A 97 9.33 -5.24 -11.07
C PRO A 97 9.72 -5.42 -9.61
N GLY A 98 10.82 -4.81 -9.16
CA GLY A 98 11.29 -4.83 -7.78
C GLY A 98 10.48 -3.95 -6.82
N LEU A 99 9.59 -3.12 -7.34
CA LEU A 99 8.81 -2.13 -6.58
C LEU A 99 7.33 -2.21 -6.96
N GLY A 100 6.70 -3.35 -6.66
CA GLY A 100 5.27 -3.60 -6.87
C GLY A 100 4.85 -3.76 -8.32
N GLY A 101 5.77 -3.92 -9.26
CA GLY A 101 5.44 -3.94 -10.69
C GLY A 101 4.87 -2.62 -11.20
N ARG A 102 5.15 -1.52 -10.52
CA ARG A 102 4.65 -0.18 -10.83
C ARG A 102 5.06 0.26 -12.23
N VAL A 103 4.14 0.82 -12.99
CA VAL A 103 4.46 1.59 -14.20
C VAL A 103 4.97 2.96 -13.77
N HIS A 104 6.28 3.16 -13.85
CA HIS A 104 6.94 4.41 -13.45
C HIS A 104 6.73 5.54 -14.47
N SER A 105 6.67 5.21 -15.75
CA SER A 105 6.55 6.15 -16.86
C SER A 105 5.71 5.55 -17.98
N LEU A 106 4.82 6.35 -18.55
CA LEU A 106 4.04 6.06 -19.74
C LEU A 106 4.28 7.17 -20.77
N LEU A 107 5.43 7.11 -21.44
CA LEU A 107 5.88 8.15 -22.37
C LEU A 107 5.18 8.01 -23.72
N HIS A 108 4.42 9.02 -24.11
CA HIS A 108 3.87 9.17 -25.46
C HIS A 108 4.93 9.82 -26.37
N LYS A 109 5.54 9.01 -27.22
CA LYS A 109 6.69 9.41 -28.06
C LYS A 109 6.36 10.55 -29.06
N PRO A 110 5.19 10.54 -29.72
CA PRO A 110 4.85 11.60 -30.67
C PRO A 110 4.81 13.00 -30.05
N THR A 111 4.44 13.12 -28.77
CA THR A 111 4.41 14.42 -28.06
C THR A 111 5.60 14.64 -27.15
N GLY A 112 6.40 13.59 -26.87
CA GLY A 112 7.48 13.63 -25.91
C GLY A 112 7.03 13.83 -24.46
N ARG A 113 5.71 13.67 -24.17
CA ARG A 113 5.12 13.88 -22.84
C ARG A 113 4.92 12.55 -22.10
N ASP A 114 5.24 12.51 -20.82
CA ASP A 114 4.80 11.45 -19.95
C ASP A 114 3.31 11.65 -19.62
N LEU A 115 2.49 10.62 -19.81
CA LEU A 115 1.04 10.71 -19.59
C LEU A 115 0.67 10.61 -18.11
N VAL A 116 1.58 10.07 -17.28
CA VAL A 116 1.42 9.98 -15.83
C VAL A 116 2.35 10.97 -15.14
N TYR A 117 2.02 11.34 -13.90
CA TYR A 117 2.99 12.06 -13.08
C TYR A 117 4.14 11.10 -12.75
N ARG A 118 5.32 11.42 -13.28
CA ARG A 118 6.57 10.72 -12.99
C ARG A 118 7.33 11.45 -11.91
N ASN A 119 7.42 10.84 -10.72
CA ASN A 119 8.25 11.39 -9.66
C ASN A 119 9.75 11.32 -10.08
N PRO A 120 10.50 12.43 -10.04
CA PRO A 120 11.91 12.43 -10.41
C PRO A 120 12.80 11.68 -9.43
N VAL A 121 12.29 11.32 -8.25
CA VAL A 121 13.01 10.62 -7.19
C VAL A 121 12.22 9.45 -6.64
N LEU A 122 12.88 8.50 -6.00
CA LEU A 122 12.25 7.51 -5.14
C LEU A 122 12.46 7.89 -3.67
N GLN A 123 11.44 8.49 -3.06
CA GLN A 123 11.42 8.86 -1.66
C GLN A 123 10.35 8.04 -0.92
N PRO A 124 10.76 7.03 -0.14
CA PRO A 124 9.81 6.29 0.69
C PRO A 124 9.15 7.17 1.74
N ALA A 125 7.87 6.91 2.01
CA ALA A 125 7.08 7.53 3.06
C ALA A 125 6.06 6.51 3.61
N ALA A 126 5.48 6.74 4.80
CA ALA A 126 4.62 5.77 5.47
C ALA A 126 3.15 5.87 5.02
N PHE A 127 2.88 5.57 3.77
CA PHE A 127 1.53 5.59 3.18
C PHE A 127 0.97 4.19 2.94
N ALA A 128 1.82 3.18 2.66
CA ALA A 128 1.34 1.81 2.55
C ALA A 128 0.86 1.25 3.90
N LEU A 129 -0.01 0.25 3.85
CA LEU A 129 -0.49 -0.46 5.05
C LEU A 129 0.66 -0.87 5.97
N ASN A 130 1.74 -1.40 5.40
CA ASN A 130 2.92 -1.83 6.14
C ASN A 130 4.07 -0.79 6.18
N GLY A 131 3.83 0.46 5.82
CA GLY A 131 4.81 1.56 5.90
C GLY A 131 5.27 2.06 4.54
N ALA A 132 6.45 1.67 4.09
CA ALA A 132 7.08 2.22 2.90
C ALA A 132 6.22 2.21 1.63
N TRP A 133 6.09 3.37 1.04
CA TRP A 133 5.42 3.65 -0.23
C TRP A 133 6.13 4.82 -0.92
N PHE A 134 6.00 4.97 -2.21
CA PHE A 134 6.48 6.14 -2.95
C PHE A 134 5.47 6.59 -4.00
N SER A 135 5.47 7.88 -4.33
CA SER A 135 4.49 8.50 -5.23
C SER A 135 4.87 8.39 -6.70
N GLY A 136 3.87 8.53 -7.58
CA GLY A 136 4.03 8.62 -9.02
C GLY A 136 3.73 7.33 -9.79
N GLY A 137 3.47 7.45 -11.08
CA GLY A 137 3.20 6.33 -11.98
C GLY A 137 1.85 5.68 -11.81
N ILE A 138 1.75 4.38 -12.16
CA ILE A 138 0.56 3.55 -11.97
C ILE A 138 0.90 2.44 -10.99
N GLU A 139 0.13 2.31 -9.92
CA GLU A 139 0.30 1.37 -8.82
C GLU A 139 -0.85 0.37 -8.77
N TRP A 140 -0.56 -0.84 -8.29
CA TRP A 140 -1.51 -1.94 -8.13
C TRP A 140 -1.75 -2.21 -6.65
N ASN A 141 -2.96 -1.92 -6.14
CA ASN A 141 -3.31 -2.10 -4.74
C ASN A 141 -4.27 -3.28 -4.57
N ILE A 142 -3.76 -4.34 -3.97
CA ILE A 142 -4.50 -5.55 -3.62
C ILE A 142 -4.40 -5.80 -2.11
N GLY A 143 -5.36 -6.53 -1.54
CA GLY A 143 -5.38 -6.97 -0.14
C GLY A 143 -6.41 -6.25 0.69
N ALA A 144 -6.27 -4.96 0.95
CA ALA A 144 -7.22 -4.17 1.73
C ALA A 144 -7.14 -2.68 1.40
N HIS A 145 -8.09 -1.89 1.93
CA HIS A 145 -8.19 -0.45 1.77
C HIS A 145 -6.87 0.27 2.05
N GLY A 146 -6.42 1.07 1.10
CA GLY A 146 -5.17 1.84 1.13
C GLY A 146 -4.12 1.31 0.15
N HIS A 147 -2.90 1.84 0.26
CA HIS A 147 -1.78 1.36 -0.54
C HIS A 147 -1.33 -0.02 -0.05
N GLY A 148 -1.21 -0.97 -0.97
CA GLY A 148 -0.93 -2.37 -0.67
C GLY A 148 0.51 -2.60 -0.16
N PRO A 149 0.74 -3.64 0.66
CA PRO A 149 2.09 -3.97 1.16
C PRO A 149 3.10 -4.34 0.08
N LEU A 150 2.60 -4.69 -1.12
CA LEU A 150 3.45 -5.04 -2.26
C LEU A 150 3.99 -3.82 -3.02
N SER A 151 3.56 -2.59 -2.72
CA SER A 151 4.02 -1.36 -3.41
C SER A 151 5.54 -1.21 -3.47
N CYS A 152 6.25 -1.69 -2.45
CA CYS A 152 7.72 -1.69 -2.38
C CYS A 152 8.29 -3.11 -2.31
N ALA A 153 7.60 -4.12 -2.85
CA ALA A 153 8.04 -5.51 -2.88
C ALA A 153 8.27 -6.00 -4.32
N PRO A 154 9.17 -6.96 -4.53
CA PRO A 154 9.38 -7.53 -5.84
C PRO A 154 8.19 -8.41 -6.26
N LEU A 155 7.89 -8.42 -7.55
CA LEU A 155 6.97 -9.36 -8.20
C LEU A 155 7.73 -10.26 -9.16
N HIS A 156 7.23 -11.48 -9.38
CA HIS A 156 7.67 -12.30 -10.49
C HIS A 156 7.32 -11.61 -11.80
N ALA A 157 8.22 -11.70 -12.78
CA ALA A 157 8.02 -11.11 -14.10
C ALA A 157 8.57 -12.02 -15.19
N ALA A 158 7.81 -12.21 -16.28
CA ALA A 158 8.23 -12.93 -17.46
C ALA A 158 7.53 -12.44 -18.72
N VAL A 159 8.04 -12.82 -19.89
CA VAL A 159 7.36 -12.58 -21.16
C VAL A 159 6.46 -13.76 -21.49
N VAL A 160 5.25 -13.45 -21.94
CA VAL A 160 4.29 -14.40 -22.53
C VAL A 160 3.80 -13.86 -23.88
N PRO A 161 3.30 -14.70 -24.81
CA PRO A 161 2.66 -14.22 -26.03
C PRO A 161 1.42 -13.38 -25.72
N ALA A 162 1.30 -12.21 -26.32
CA ALA A 162 0.10 -11.40 -26.26
C ALA A 162 -1.03 -11.99 -27.13
N PRO A 163 -2.31 -11.70 -26.82
CA PRO A 163 -3.45 -12.26 -27.58
C PRO A 163 -3.51 -11.79 -29.03
N ASP A 164 -2.78 -10.77 -29.40
CA ASP A 164 -2.66 -10.20 -30.75
C ASP A 164 -1.31 -10.51 -31.42
N GLY A 165 -0.48 -11.35 -30.82
CA GLY A 165 0.71 -11.95 -31.40
C GLY A 165 2.05 -11.32 -31.03
N GLY A 166 2.09 -10.19 -30.33
CA GLY A 166 3.32 -9.58 -29.84
C GLY A 166 3.76 -10.13 -28.47
N PRO A 167 4.79 -9.55 -27.85
CA PRO A 167 5.19 -9.88 -26.48
C PRO A 167 4.32 -9.16 -25.45
N MET A 168 4.02 -9.83 -24.36
CA MET A 168 3.30 -9.32 -23.19
C MET A 168 4.13 -9.55 -21.95
N LEU A 169 4.23 -8.54 -21.09
CA LEU A 169 4.84 -8.67 -19.76
C LEU A 169 3.79 -9.19 -18.79
N ARG A 170 4.07 -10.33 -18.17
CA ARG A 170 3.30 -10.85 -17.04
C ARG A 170 4.01 -10.60 -15.74
N LEU A 171 3.28 -10.01 -14.78
CA LEU A 171 3.66 -9.89 -13.39
C LEU A 171 2.72 -10.76 -12.55
N TRP A 172 3.24 -11.43 -11.51
CA TRP A 172 2.39 -12.18 -10.57
C TRP A 172 3.05 -12.31 -9.20
N GLU A 173 2.22 -12.48 -8.17
CA GLU A 173 2.67 -12.73 -6.81
C GLU A 173 1.52 -13.30 -5.98
N TRP A 174 1.82 -13.73 -4.76
CA TRP A 174 0.88 -14.17 -3.75
C TRP A 174 0.66 -13.05 -2.71
N GLU A 175 -0.52 -12.43 -2.73
CA GLU A 175 -0.88 -11.42 -1.75
C GLU A 175 -1.21 -12.08 -0.41
N ARG A 176 -0.54 -11.69 0.67
CA ARG A 176 -0.51 -12.44 1.93
C ARG A 176 -1.51 -11.98 2.98
N LEU A 177 -2.10 -10.77 2.87
CA LEU A 177 -3.11 -10.28 3.82
C LEU A 177 -4.46 -10.99 3.64
N ARG A 178 -4.79 -11.32 2.40
CA ARG A 178 -6.01 -12.05 2.03
C ARG A 178 -5.73 -13.45 1.50
N ASP A 179 -4.46 -13.75 1.31
CA ASP A 179 -4.01 -15.07 0.86
C ASP A 179 -4.50 -15.39 -0.57
N LEU A 180 -4.32 -14.43 -1.49
CA LEU A 180 -4.82 -14.49 -2.86
C LEU A 180 -3.70 -14.32 -3.89
N PRO A 181 -3.46 -15.29 -4.78
CA PRO A 181 -2.60 -15.11 -5.93
C PRO A 181 -3.24 -14.19 -6.97
N PHE A 182 -2.43 -13.30 -7.56
CA PHE A 182 -2.86 -12.38 -8.60
C PHE A 182 -1.87 -12.31 -9.76
N GLN A 183 -2.36 -11.80 -10.88
CA GLN A 183 -1.65 -11.64 -12.15
C GLN A 183 -1.96 -10.28 -12.75
N VAL A 184 -0.96 -9.61 -13.30
CA VAL A 184 -1.08 -8.38 -14.08
C VAL A 184 -0.34 -8.57 -15.39
N ASP A 185 -1.04 -8.53 -16.50
CA ASP A 185 -0.49 -8.68 -17.85
C ASP A 185 -0.52 -7.34 -18.58
N LEU A 186 0.65 -6.84 -18.98
CA LEU A 186 0.80 -5.56 -19.67
C LEU A 186 1.26 -5.82 -21.11
N TRP A 187 0.52 -5.30 -22.09
CA TRP A 187 0.97 -5.39 -23.48
C TRP A 187 0.56 -4.17 -24.30
N LEU A 188 1.28 -3.99 -25.37
CA LEU A 188 1.14 -2.88 -26.29
C LEU A 188 1.14 -3.47 -27.70
N PRO A 189 -0.01 -3.49 -28.41
CA PRO A 189 -0.05 -3.90 -29.81
C PRO A 189 0.85 -3.04 -30.68
N ASP A 190 1.35 -3.61 -31.79
CA ASP A 190 2.18 -2.87 -32.74
C ASP A 190 1.45 -1.59 -33.24
N GLY A 191 2.12 -0.46 -33.15
CA GLY A 191 1.57 0.84 -33.55
C GLY A 191 0.44 1.41 -32.67
N ALA A 192 0.05 0.71 -31.59
CA ALA A 192 -0.99 1.20 -30.68
C ALA A 192 -0.48 2.33 -29.79
N GLU A 193 -1.38 3.28 -29.49
CA GLU A 193 -1.12 4.38 -28.56
C GLU A 193 -1.70 4.14 -27.16
N HIS A 194 -2.27 2.93 -26.93
CA HIS A 194 -2.92 2.57 -25.66
C HIS A 194 -2.32 1.30 -25.07
N LEU A 195 -1.80 1.41 -23.84
CA LEU A 195 -1.34 0.28 -23.04
C LEU A 195 -2.54 -0.51 -22.54
N ARG A 196 -2.55 -1.81 -22.76
CA ARG A 196 -3.55 -2.76 -22.25
C ARG A 196 -3.00 -3.44 -21.00
N VAL A 197 -3.82 -3.50 -19.94
CA VAL A 197 -3.46 -4.10 -18.66
C VAL A 197 -4.59 -5.02 -18.22
N ALA A 198 -4.38 -6.33 -18.36
CA ALA A 198 -5.33 -7.32 -17.86
C ALA A 198 -4.93 -7.78 -16.48
N VAL A 199 -5.92 -7.90 -15.59
CA VAL A 199 -5.71 -8.33 -14.20
C VAL A 199 -6.58 -9.54 -13.91
N ARG A 200 -6.03 -10.48 -13.11
CA ARG A 200 -6.75 -11.62 -12.59
C ARG A 200 -6.39 -11.85 -11.14
N ILE A 201 -7.40 -12.06 -10.29
CA ILE A 201 -7.25 -12.46 -8.89
C ILE A 201 -7.98 -13.79 -8.73
N ARG A 202 -7.37 -14.75 -8.05
CA ARG A 202 -7.94 -16.09 -7.82
C ARG A 202 -8.11 -16.36 -6.34
N ASN A 203 -9.18 -17.05 -6.00
CA ASN A 203 -9.36 -17.61 -4.67
C ASN A 203 -9.16 -19.14 -4.73
N PRO A 204 -7.96 -19.66 -4.39
CA PRO A 204 -7.71 -21.10 -4.42
C PRO A 204 -8.28 -21.85 -3.21
N HIS A 205 -8.89 -21.14 -2.26
CA HIS A 205 -9.37 -21.71 -1.01
C HIS A 205 -10.78 -22.27 -1.12
N ALA A 206 -11.16 -23.15 -0.17
CA ALA A 206 -12.49 -23.73 -0.05
C ALA A 206 -13.51 -22.81 0.64
N ARG A 207 -13.19 -21.52 0.82
CA ARG A 207 -14.04 -20.51 1.46
C ARG A 207 -14.03 -19.21 0.68
N ALA A 208 -15.08 -18.40 0.83
CA ALA A 208 -15.07 -17.04 0.30
C ALA A 208 -14.01 -16.19 1.01
N VAL A 209 -13.34 -15.32 0.25
CA VAL A 209 -12.31 -14.38 0.74
C VAL A 209 -12.69 -12.97 0.31
N PRO A 210 -12.60 -11.97 1.20
CA PRO A 210 -12.80 -10.58 0.83
C PRO A 210 -11.75 -10.15 -0.20
N CYS A 211 -12.20 -9.65 -1.35
CA CYS A 211 -11.35 -9.21 -2.44
C CYS A 211 -11.25 -7.68 -2.47
N TYR A 212 -10.08 -7.17 -2.77
CA TYR A 212 -9.82 -5.74 -2.93
C TYR A 212 -8.86 -5.52 -4.08
N TRP A 213 -9.21 -4.58 -4.94
CA TRP A 213 -8.31 -4.07 -5.97
C TRP A 213 -8.63 -2.63 -6.31
N TRP A 214 -7.56 -1.82 -6.38
CA TRP A 214 -7.58 -0.47 -6.96
C TRP A 214 -6.26 -0.20 -7.67
N SER A 215 -6.33 0.10 -8.98
CA SER A 215 -5.23 0.72 -9.69
C SER A 215 -5.20 2.20 -9.35
N ASN A 216 -4.02 2.73 -9.02
CA ASN A 216 -3.82 4.13 -8.65
C ASN A 216 -2.88 4.78 -9.65
N THR A 217 -3.34 5.80 -10.34
CA THR A 217 -2.60 6.53 -11.36
C THR A 217 -2.38 7.97 -10.94
N ALA A 218 -1.12 8.33 -10.73
CA ALA A 218 -0.75 9.72 -10.45
C ALA A 218 -0.79 10.55 -11.74
N VAL A 219 -1.47 11.70 -11.68
CA VAL A 219 -1.57 12.66 -12.78
C VAL A 219 -1.18 14.06 -12.30
N PRO A 220 -0.64 14.95 -13.16
CA PRO A 220 -0.34 16.32 -12.76
C PRO A 220 -1.57 17.04 -12.18
N GLU A 221 -1.41 17.77 -11.08
CA GLU A 221 -2.52 18.42 -10.36
C GLU A 221 -3.13 19.63 -11.10
N ASP A 222 -2.48 20.13 -12.16
CA ASP A 222 -2.97 21.20 -13.02
C ASP A 222 -4.01 20.73 -14.05
N ARG A 223 -4.32 19.43 -14.09
CA ARG A 223 -5.28 18.83 -15.01
C ARG A 223 -6.70 18.96 -14.49
N ARG A 224 -7.68 19.08 -15.42
CA ARG A 224 -9.08 18.80 -15.11
C ARG A 224 -9.33 17.31 -15.15
N VAL A 225 -9.94 16.75 -14.10
CA VAL A 225 -10.33 15.35 -14.05
C VAL A 225 -11.81 15.20 -14.43
N LEU A 226 -12.09 14.36 -15.41
CA LEU A 226 -13.43 14.10 -15.92
C LEU A 226 -13.78 12.61 -15.76
N ALA A 227 -15.07 12.37 -15.48
CA ALA A 227 -15.65 11.03 -15.41
C ALA A 227 -17.13 11.11 -15.83
N PRO A 228 -17.76 10.02 -16.33
CA PRO A 228 -19.16 10.04 -16.79
C PRO A 228 -20.16 9.94 -15.62
N ALA A 229 -20.12 10.89 -14.70
CA ALA A 229 -20.92 10.89 -13.48
C ALA A 229 -21.39 12.29 -13.09
N ASP A 230 -22.62 12.40 -12.58
CA ASP A 230 -23.22 13.65 -12.10
C ASP A 230 -23.11 13.81 -10.57
N SER A 231 -22.62 12.78 -9.90
CA SER A 231 -22.39 12.79 -8.45
C SER A 231 -21.24 11.86 -8.07
N ALA A 232 -20.72 12.06 -6.86
CA ALA A 232 -19.68 11.22 -6.27
C ALA A 232 -20.00 10.95 -4.79
N TRP A 233 -19.47 9.85 -4.29
CA TRP A 233 -19.35 9.61 -2.87
C TRP A 233 -18.09 10.31 -2.38
N HIS A 234 -18.26 11.33 -1.57
CA HIS A 234 -17.17 12.09 -0.97
C HIS A 234 -16.78 11.46 0.37
N PHE A 235 -15.48 11.25 0.57
CA PHE A 235 -14.91 10.80 1.83
C PHE A 235 -13.70 11.69 2.16
N GLY A 236 -13.85 12.52 3.17
CA GLY A 236 -12.84 13.46 3.62
C GLY A 236 -12.37 13.15 5.04
N TYR A 237 -11.74 14.14 5.66
CA TYR A 237 -11.17 14.04 7.00
C TYR A 237 -12.18 13.57 8.07
N GLU A 238 -13.45 13.95 7.95
CA GLU A 238 -14.51 13.56 8.90
C GLU A 238 -14.86 12.07 8.85
N ARG A 239 -14.29 11.34 7.90
CA ARG A 239 -14.50 9.89 7.67
C ARG A 239 -15.99 9.52 7.53
N THR A 240 -16.78 10.44 7.00
CA THR A 240 -18.19 10.24 6.70
C THR A 240 -18.40 10.22 5.20
N LEU A 241 -18.95 9.13 4.69
CA LEU A 241 -19.31 8.98 3.30
C LEU A 241 -20.60 9.74 3.02
N ARG A 242 -20.57 10.68 2.09
CA ARG A 242 -21.73 11.49 1.67
C ARG A 242 -21.79 11.62 0.17
N ARG A 243 -23.00 11.71 -0.40
CA ARG A 243 -23.17 11.95 -1.83
C ARG A 243 -23.11 13.44 -2.12
N VAL A 244 -22.28 13.82 -3.08
CA VAL A 244 -22.10 15.20 -3.52
C VAL A 244 -22.30 15.32 -5.02
N PRO A 245 -22.77 16.46 -5.53
CA PRO A 245 -22.85 16.70 -6.97
C PRO A 245 -21.45 16.86 -7.58
N VAL A 246 -21.33 16.57 -8.88
CA VAL A 246 -20.13 16.80 -9.71
C VAL A 246 -20.54 17.79 -10.81
N PRO A 247 -19.73 18.77 -11.15
CA PRO A 247 -18.35 19.04 -10.71
C PRO A 247 -18.22 19.89 -9.44
N ARG A 248 -19.31 20.49 -8.95
CA ARG A 248 -19.28 21.46 -7.87
C ARG A 248 -19.92 20.91 -6.60
N SER A 249 -19.18 20.98 -5.50
CA SER A 249 -19.71 20.73 -4.17
C SER A 249 -20.58 21.89 -3.65
N ALA A 250 -21.19 21.70 -2.48
CA ALA A 250 -22.14 22.67 -1.90
C ALA A 250 -21.53 24.04 -1.60
N ASP A 251 -20.22 24.12 -1.40
CA ASP A 251 -19.45 25.37 -1.25
C ASP A 251 -19.19 26.10 -2.57
N GLY A 252 -19.61 25.52 -3.69
CA GLY A 252 -19.43 26.05 -5.05
C GLY A 252 -18.07 25.75 -5.69
N ALA A 253 -17.15 25.12 -4.98
CA ALA A 253 -15.85 24.75 -5.51
C ALA A 253 -15.99 23.65 -6.58
N ASP A 254 -15.30 23.81 -7.71
CA ASP A 254 -15.17 22.78 -8.74
C ASP A 254 -14.00 21.87 -8.42
N HIS A 255 -14.29 20.75 -7.73
CA HIS A 255 -13.28 19.78 -7.27
C HIS A 255 -12.67 18.95 -8.41
N THR A 256 -13.22 19.02 -9.63
CA THR A 256 -12.61 18.37 -10.79
C THR A 256 -11.29 19.04 -11.23
N TYR A 257 -10.97 20.21 -10.68
CA TYR A 257 -9.67 20.86 -10.73
C TYR A 257 -9.00 20.72 -9.35
N PRO A 258 -8.03 19.82 -9.17
CA PRO A 258 -7.40 19.55 -7.86
C PRO A 258 -6.92 20.81 -7.12
N LEU A 259 -6.38 21.78 -7.85
CA LEU A 259 -5.87 23.05 -7.31
C LEU A 259 -6.96 24.01 -6.76
N ARG A 260 -8.25 23.73 -7.02
CA ARG A 260 -9.38 24.55 -6.51
C ARG A 260 -9.91 24.06 -5.16
N SER A 261 -9.42 22.93 -4.67
CA SER A 261 -9.81 22.38 -3.37
C SER A 261 -8.81 22.78 -2.30
N ALA A 262 -9.32 23.16 -1.11
CA ALA A 262 -8.46 23.55 0.01
C ALA A 262 -7.87 22.33 0.73
N HIS A 263 -8.64 21.24 0.90
CA HIS A 263 -8.30 20.10 1.73
C HIS A 263 -8.32 18.80 0.94
N ALA A 264 -7.55 17.83 1.41
CA ALA A 264 -7.50 16.49 0.82
C ALA A 264 -8.85 15.77 0.93
N ALA A 265 -9.23 15.08 -0.14
CA ALA A 265 -10.46 14.31 -0.16
C ALA A 265 -10.47 13.26 -1.28
N ASP A 266 -11.28 12.23 -1.05
CA ASP A 266 -11.66 11.22 -2.03
C ASP A 266 -13.03 11.54 -2.63
N TYR A 267 -13.12 11.47 -3.96
CA TYR A 267 -14.37 11.54 -4.71
C TYR A 267 -14.55 10.28 -5.53
N PHE A 268 -15.35 9.35 -5.02
CA PHE A 268 -15.71 8.12 -5.75
C PHE A 268 -16.89 8.42 -6.67
N TYR A 269 -16.65 8.51 -7.96
CA TYR A 269 -17.66 8.85 -8.96
C TYR A 269 -18.76 7.81 -9.00
N ALA A 270 -20.01 8.24 -8.87
CA ALA A 270 -21.18 7.37 -8.91
C ALA A 270 -21.63 7.14 -10.35
N LEU A 271 -20.98 6.22 -11.05
CA LEU A 271 -21.31 5.88 -12.43
C LEU A 271 -22.59 5.05 -12.49
N ALA A 272 -23.49 5.43 -13.41
CA ALA A 272 -24.70 4.66 -13.66
C ALA A 272 -24.36 3.29 -14.31
N ASP A 273 -25.26 2.32 -14.11
CA ASP A 273 -25.12 1.01 -14.73
C ASP A 273 -25.17 1.13 -16.26
N GLY A 274 -24.35 0.34 -16.93
CA GLY A 274 -24.22 0.34 -18.39
C GLY A 274 -23.43 1.52 -19.00
N ARG A 275 -23.11 2.56 -18.23
CA ARG A 275 -22.21 3.62 -18.71
C ARG A 275 -20.80 3.08 -18.88
N ARG A 276 -20.12 3.54 -19.95
CA ARG A 276 -18.71 3.23 -20.16
C ARG A 276 -17.88 3.68 -18.96
N ARG A 277 -16.96 2.83 -18.50
CA ARG A 277 -16.09 3.08 -17.35
C ARG A 277 -14.82 3.79 -17.79
N TRP A 278 -14.70 5.10 -17.54
CA TRP A 278 -13.51 5.87 -17.85
C TRP A 278 -13.27 7.01 -16.86
N THR A 279 -12.03 7.48 -16.80
CA THR A 279 -11.61 8.73 -16.15
C THR A 279 -10.53 9.35 -17.02
N ALA A 280 -10.59 10.67 -17.24
CA ALA A 280 -9.58 11.41 -17.99
C ALA A 280 -9.03 12.56 -17.17
N ALA A 281 -7.71 12.82 -17.31
CA ALA A 281 -7.01 13.96 -16.71
C ALA A 281 -6.43 14.80 -17.86
N LEU A 282 -7.04 15.94 -18.15
CA LEU A 282 -6.76 16.74 -19.34
C LEU A 282 -6.25 18.14 -18.98
N GLY A 283 -5.22 18.58 -19.70
CA GLY A 283 -4.63 19.92 -19.59
C GLY A 283 -5.43 21.00 -20.29
N GLU A 284 -4.94 22.25 -20.20
CA GLU A 284 -5.57 23.42 -20.83
C GLU A 284 -5.77 23.26 -22.34
N ASP A 285 -4.89 22.49 -22.99
CA ASP A 285 -4.96 22.16 -24.43
C ASP A 285 -5.94 21.03 -24.75
N GLY A 286 -6.70 20.54 -23.77
CA GLY A 286 -7.64 19.43 -23.90
C GLY A 286 -6.96 18.06 -24.07
N THR A 287 -5.63 17.98 -23.96
CA THR A 287 -4.89 16.72 -24.13
C THR A 287 -4.42 16.17 -22.78
N GLY A 288 -4.30 14.83 -22.68
CA GLY A 288 -3.81 14.18 -21.46
C GLY A 288 -4.00 12.68 -21.47
N LEU A 289 -4.14 12.12 -20.26
CA LEU A 289 -4.34 10.70 -20.02
C LEU A 289 -5.83 10.36 -19.97
N VAL A 290 -6.22 9.25 -20.60
CA VAL A 290 -7.46 8.55 -20.32
C VAL A 290 -7.18 7.15 -19.78
N GLN A 291 -7.94 6.74 -18.78
CA GLN A 291 -8.06 5.37 -18.28
C GLN A 291 -9.48 4.88 -18.54
N THR A 292 -9.64 3.72 -19.17
CA THR A 292 -10.92 3.03 -19.36
C THR A 292 -10.79 1.55 -19.06
N SER A 293 -11.90 0.84 -18.88
CA SER A 293 -11.87 -0.59 -18.57
C SER A 293 -13.12 -1.32 -19.03
N THR A 294 -13.09 -2.65 -18.95
CA THR A 294 -14.29 -3.48 -18.94
C THR A 294 -15.17 -3.19 -17.72
N ASP A 295 -16.44 -3.59 -17.75
CA ASP A 295 -17.45 -3.23 -16.74
C ASP A 295 -17.21 -3.86 -15.36
N THR A 296 -16.43 -4.94 -15.28
CA THR A 296 -16.08 -5.60 -14.02
C THR A 296 -15.45 -4.63 -13.02
N LEU A 297 -14.65 -3.66 -13.52
CA LEU A 297 -13.99 -2.66 -12.70
C LEU A 297 -14.93 -1.47 -12.47
N LEU A 298 -15.73 -1.52 -11.40
CA LEU A 298 -16.87 -0.62 -11.15
C LEU A 298 -16.47 0.79 -10.78
N GLY A 299 -15.48 0.92 -9.90
CA GLY A 299 -15.13 2.19 -9.25
C GLY A 299 -14.28 3.10 -10.11
N ARG A 300 -14.54 4.40 -9.98
CA ARG A 300 -13.67 5.50 -10.45
C ARG A 300 -13.55 6.51 -9.33
N LYS A 301 -12.33 6.97 -9.08
CA LYS A 301 -12.04 7.87 -7.96
C LYS A 301 -11.09 8.96 -8.39
N LEU A 302 -11.30 10.15 -7.85
CA LEU A 302 -10.31 11.21 -7.78
C LEU A 302 -9.90 11.38 -6.32
N PHE A 303 -8.61 11.27 -6.03
CA PHE A 303 -8.00 11.80 -4.82
C PHE A 303 -7.28 13.10 -5.15
N LEU A 304 -7.50 14.11 -4.34
CA LEU A 304 -6.79 15.38 -4.42
C LEU A 304 -6.20 15.74 -3.06
N TRP A 305 -5.02 16.34 -3.09
CA TRP A 305 -4.31 16.77 -1.88
C TRP A 305 -4.91 18.03 -1.28
N GLY A 306 -5.39 18.93 -2.12
CA GLY A 306 -5.75 20.29 -1.72
C GLY A 306 -4.54 21.21 -1.58
N THR A 307 -4.85 22.50 -1.28
CA THR A 307 -3.85 23.59 -1.23
C THR A 307 -3.46 24.01 0.19
N ALA A 308 -4.00 23.34 1.23
CA ALA A 308 -3.65 23.60 2.63
C ALA A 308 -2.15 23.32 2.90
N ARG A 309 -1.58 23.99 3.93
CA ARG A 309 -0.15 23.92 4.26
C ARG A 309 0.35 22.49 4.46
N GLY A 310 -0.38 21.68 5.23
CA GLY A 310 0.00 20.29 5.47
C GLY A 310 -0.04 19.43 4.21
N SER A 311 -1.03 19.64 3.33
CA SER A 311 -1.12 18.96 2.04
C SER A 311 0.05 19.31 1.13
N ARG A 312 0.44 20.60 1.05
CA ARG A 312 1.61 21.04 0.29
C ARG A 312 2.89 20.47 0.88
N ARG A 313 3.01 20.46 2.22
CA ARG A 313 4.15 19.85 2.91
C ARG A 313 4.30 18.37 2.58
N TRP A 314 3.19 17.60 2.53
CA TRP A 314 3.23 16.22 2.12
C TRP A 314 3.70 16.03 0.67
N GLN A 315 3.20 16.83 -0.28
CA GLN A 315 3.64 16.73 -1.66
C GLN A 315 5.16 17.00 -1.79
N GLU A 316 5.67 18.05 -1.12
CA GLU A 316 7.12 18.34 -1.08
C GLU A 316 7.91 17.22 -0.39
N TRP A 317 7.31 16.58 0.63
CA TRP A 317 7.93 15.47 1.35
C TRP A 317 8.16 14.24 0.49
N LEU A 318 7.28 14.00 -0.47
CA LEU A 318 7.28 12.83 -1.35
C LEU A 318 8.22 12.96 -2.55
N THR A 319 8.80 14.13 -2.78
CA THR A 319 9.63 14.41 -3.94
C THR A 319 10.80 15.34 -3.58
N GLU A 320 11.27 16.13 -4.52
CA GLU A 320 12.31 17.15 -4.32
C GLU A 320 11.72 18.56 -4.50
N PRO A 321 12.36 19.58 -3.88
CA PRO A 321 11.89 20.95 -3.96
C PRO A 321 11.71 21.43 -5.41
N GLY A 322 10.58 22.10 -5.68
CA GLY A 322 10.25 22.65 -7.00
C GLY A 322 9.59 21.67 -7.96
N THR A 323 9.40 20.40 -7.57
CA THR A 323 8.60 19.46 -8.37
C THR A 323 7.12 19.86 -8.30
N PRO A 324 6.39 19.93 -9.44
CA PRO A 324 4.95 20.14 -9.45
C PRO A 324 4.21 19.06 -8.65
N GLY A 325 3.05 19.43 -8.09
CA GLY A 325 2.21 18.48 -7.38
C GLY A 325 1.43 17.55 -8.31
N TYR A 326 0.73 16.58 -7.71
CA TYR A 326 -0.05 15.59 -8.43
C TYR A 326 -1.40 15.34 -7.73
N ALA A 327 -2.33 14.75 -8.47
CA ALA A 327 -3.55 14.14 -8.00
C ALA A 327 -3.57 12.67 -8.43
N GLU A 328 -4.55 11.92 -7.98
CA GLU A 328 -4.66 10.51 -8.34
C GLU A 328 -6.02 10.20 -8.94
N ILE A 329 -6.03 9.59 -10.13
CA ILE A 329 -7.22 8.94 -10.68
C ILE A 329 -7.08 7.44 -10.44
N GLN A 330 -8.16 6.82 -9.96
CA GLN A 330 -8.10 5.43 -9.54
C GLN A 330 -9.28 4.65 -10.09
N ALA A 331 -9.07 3.35 -10.33
CA ALA A 331 -10.10 2.43 -10.77
C ALA A 331 -10.11 1.18 -9.89
N GLY A 332 -11.31 0.70 -9.51
CA GLY A 332 -11.42 -0.38 -8.53
C GLY A 332 -12.58 -1.35 -8.77
N LEU A 333 -12.46 -2.54 -8.18
CA LEU A 333 -13.48 -3.60 -8.25
C LEU A 333 -14.82 -3.18 -7.64
N ALA A 334 -14.78 -2.34 -6.61
CA ALA A 334 -15.96 -1.83 -5.93
C ALA A 334 -16.18 -0.35 -6.25
N ARG A 335 -17.33 0.22 -5.87
CA ARG A 335 -17.67 1.64 -6.09
C ARG A 335 -16.81 2.57 -5.25
N THR A 336 -16.44 2.10 -4.03
CA THR A 336 -15.55 2.82 -3.12
C THR A 336 -14.45 1.90 -2.59
N GLN A 337 -13.38 2.47 -2.08
CA GLN A 337 -12.30 1.72 -1.40
C GLN A 337 -12.73 1.13 -0.05
N LEU A 338 -13.90 1.53 0.45
CA LEU A 338 -14.43 1.05 1.73
C LEU A 338 -15.18 -0.28 1.62
N GLU A 339 -15.35 -0.79 0.40
CA GLU A 339 -16.05 -2.03 0.07
C GLU A 339 -15.05 -3.15 -0.22
N HIS A 340 -15.34 -4.35 0.30
CA HIS A 340 -14.59 -5.56 0.03
C HIS A 340 -15.55 -6.66 -0.46
N PRO A 341 -15.80 -6.77 -1.79
CA PRO A 341 -16.66 -7.80 -2.33
C PRO A 341 -16.09 -9.21 -2.03
N PRO A 342 -16.93 -10.19 -1.72
CA PRO A 342 -16.48 -11.56 -1.57
C PRO A 342 -16.07 -12.15 -2.93
N LEU A 343 -14.96 -12.88 -2.96
CA LEU A 343 -14.57 -13.79 -4.03
C LEU A 343 -14.84 -15.20 -3.51
N GLU A 344 -15.79 -15.91 -4.13
CA GLU A 344 -16.27 -17.20 -3.64
C GLU A 344 -15.19 -18.29 -3.75
N ALA A 345 -15.41 -19.42 -3.08
CA ALA A 345 -14.49 -20.55 -3.04
C ALA A 345 -14.18 -21.07 -4.46
N GLY A 346 -12.92 -21.15 -4.83
CA GLY A 346 -12.46 -21.62 -6.13
C GLY A 346 -12.74 -20.67 -7.30
N GLU A 347 -13.29 -19.49 -7.06
CA GLU A 347 -13.59 -18.51 -8.11
C GLU A 347 -12.40 -17.62 -8.42
N GLU A 348 -12.48 -16.98 -9.59
CA GLU A 348 -11.56 -15.91 -10.02
C GLU A 348 -12.34 -14.71 -10.54
N VAL A 349 -11.74 -13.54 -10.44
CA VAL A 349 -12.23 -12.31 -11.05
C VAL A 349 -11.15 -11.73 -11.94
N SER A 350 -11.54 -11.22 -13.12
CA SER A 350 -10.61 -10.61 -14.06
C SER A 350 -11.26 -9.49 -14.88
N TRP A 351 -10.44 -8.61 -15.39
CA TRP A 351 -10.85 -7.45 -16.20
C TRP A 351 -9.70 -6.95 -17.06
N LEU A 352 -10.01 -5.98 -17.94
CA LEU A 352 -9.03 -5.25 -18.71
C LEU A 352 -9.14 -3.76 -18.41
N GLU A 353 -8.00 -3.13 -18.13
CA GLU A 353 -7.80 -1.68 -18.09
C GLU A 353 -7.00 -1.24 -19.30
N VAL A 354 -7.26 -0.02 -19.78
CA VAL A 354 -6.53 0.56 -20.91
C VAL A 354 -6.14 2.00 -20.56
N TYR A 355 -4.89 2.35 -20.83
CA TYR A 355 -4.29 3.65 -20.55
C TYR A 355 -3.65 4.23 -21.80
N GLY A 356 -3.92 5.49 -22.11
CA GLY A 356 -3.29 6.12 -23.26
C GLY A 356 -3.60 7.61 -23.39
N PRO A 357 -3.09 8.25 -24.45
CA PRO A 357 -3.39 9.64 -24.73
C PRO A 357 -4.84 9.80 -25.19
N LEU A 358 -5.41 10.95 -24.84
CA LEU A 358 -6.68 11.43 -25.37
C LEU A 358 -6.61 12.94 -25.58
N GLY A 359 -7.23 13.43 -26.67
CA GLY A 359 -7.37 14.85 -26.94
C GLY A 359 -8.82 15.17 -27.26
N ALA A 360 -9.52 15.89 -26.35
CA ALA A 360 -10.89 16.35 -26.54
C ALA A 360 -10.93 17.86 -26.79
N ASP A 361 -12.08 18.41 -27.23
CA ASP A 361 -12.21 19.83 -27.45
C ASP A 361 -11.95 20.64 -26.17
N PRO A 362 -10.88 21.46 -26.12
CA PRO A 362 -10.53 22.20 -24.90
C PRO A 362 -11.61 23.19 -24.47
N ALA A 363 -12.41 23.74 -25.43
CA ALA A 363 -13.50 24.65 -25.10
C ALA A 363 -14.64 23.92 -24.39
N ALA A 364 -14.95 22.68 -24.78
CA ALA A 364 -15.90 21.83 -24.09
C ALA A 364 -15.32 21.34 -22.75
N VAL A 365 -14.08 20.81 -22.76
CA VAL A 365 -13.40 20.28 -21.57
C VAL A 365 -13.36 21.29 -20.44
N HIS A 366 -13.03 22.56 -20.71
CA HIS A 366 -12.89 23.61 -19.70
C HIS A 366 -14.12 24.54 -19.61
N GLY A 367 -15.18 24.26 -20.39
CA GLY A 367 -16.45 24.98 -20.35
C GLY A 367 -17.21 24.80 -19.03
N ALA A 368 -18.27 25.59 -18.85
CA ALA A 368 -19.12 25.54 -17.67
C ALA A 368 -20.10 24.33 -17.69
N ASP A 369 -20.39 23.79 -18.86
CA ASP A 369 -21.29 22.65 -19.04
C ASP A 369 -20.54 21.33 -18.81
N TRP A 370 -20.82 20.71 -17.69
CA TRP A 370 -20.22 19.42 -17.31
C TRP A 370 -20.65 18.28 -18.24
N GLY A 371 -21.91 18.30 -18.69
CA GLY A 371 -22.43 17.31 -19.63
C GLY A 371 -21.74 17.38 -20.99
N ALA A 372 -21.55 18.59 -21.52
CA ALA A 372 -20.80 18.80 -22.75
C ALA A 372 -19.32 18.40 -22.63
N ALA A 373 -18.68 18.69 -21.51
CA ALA A 373 -17.31 18.26 -21.24
C ALA A 373 -17.18 16.73 -21.24
N GLY A 374 -18.08 16.04 -20.54
CA GLY A 374 -18.12 14.57 -20.51
C GLY A 374 -18.40 13.95 -21.89
N ALA A 375 -19.36 14.51 -22.64
CA ALA A 375 -19.68 14.06 -23.99
C ALA A 375 -18.49 14.20 -24.96
N SER A 376 -17.78 15.33 -24.92
CA SER A 376 -16.59 15.55 -25.75
C SER A 376 -15.50 14.50 -25.51
N VAL A 377 -15.28 14.10 -24.25
CA VAL A 377 -14.34 13.02 -23.90
C VAL A 377 -14.85 11.67 -24.38
N GLU A 378 -16.14 11.35 -24.14
CA GLU A 378 -16.72 10.05 -24.46
C GLU A 378 -16.77 9.82 -25.97
N ASP A 379 -17.15 10.84 -26.77
CA ASP A 379 -17.19 10.78 -28.25
C ASP A 379 -15.78 10.55 -28.82
N GLU A 380 -14.79 11.27 -28.32
CA GLU A 380 -13.41 11.10 -28.77
C GLU A 380 -12.84 9.73 -28.34
N LEU A 381 -13.10 9.31 -27.10
CA LEU A 381 -12.69 8.00 -26.62
C LEU A 381 -13.32 6.86 -27.41
N GLU A 382 -14.61 6.98 -27.79
CA GLU A 382 -15.27 5.98 -28.64
C GLU A 382 -14.70 5.97 -30.06
N ARG A 383 -14.25 7.11 -30.55
CA ARG A 383 -13.63 7.23 -31.88
C ARG A 383 -12.26 6.58 -31.96
N ILE A 384 -11.40 6.80 -30.93
CA ILE A 384 -9.99 6.30 -30.92
C ILE A 384 -9.85 4.88 -30.33
N LEU A 385 -10.73 4.51 -29.44
CA LEU A 385 -10.73 3.23 -28.74
C LEU A 385 -12.18 2.81 -28.45
N PRO A 386 -12.91 2.23 -29.42
CA PRO A 386 -14.29 1.79 -29.23
C PRO A 386 -14.43 0.83 -28.02
N ARG A 387 -15.52 0.96 -27.25
CA ARG A 387 -15.79 0.04 -26.13
C ARG A 387 -15.73 -1.43 -26.54
N ALA A 388 -16.30 -1.76 -27.71
CA ALA A 388 -16.30 -3.11 -28.25
C ALA A 388 -14.88 -3.66 -28.51
N GLU A 389 -13.90 -2.79 -28.80
CA GLU A 389 -12.51 -3.19 -28.95
C GLU A 389 -11.91 -3.60 -27.60
N VAL A 390 -12.18 -2.84 -26.53
CA VAL A 390 -11.75 -3.17 -25.16
C VAL A 390 -12.32 -4.52 -24.72
N ASP A 391 -13.63 -4.73 -24.95
CA ASP A 391 -14.30 -5.99 -24.61
C ASP A 391 -13.75 -7.17 -25.42
N THR A 392 -13.47 -6.96 -26.71
CA THR A 392 -12.86 -7.96 -27.60
C THR A 392 -11.43 -8.30 -27.16
N ALA A 393 -10.64 -7.29 -26.82
CA ALA A 393 -9.28 -7.51 -26.34
C ALA A 393 -9.26 -8.32 -25.04
N TYR A 394 -10.16 -8.01 -24.11
CA TYR A 394 -10.35 -8.79 -22.88
C TYR A 394 -10.73 -10.24 -23.18
N ALA A 395 -11.74 -10.46 -24.04
CA ALA A 395 -12.19 -11.80 -24.36
C ALA A 395 -11.08 -12.65 -25.00
N ARG A 396 -10.28 -12.06 -25.90
CA ARG A 396 -9.12 -12.74 -26.52
C ARG A 396 -8.04 -13.06 -25.49
N TRP A 397 -7.69 -12.11 -24.61
CA TRP A 397 -6.74 -12.34 -23.54
C TRP A 397 -7.21 -13.47 -22.63
N ARG A 398 -8.47 -13.46 -22.22
CA ARG A 398 -9.02 -14.50 -21.34
C ARG A 398 -9.01 -15.88 -21.97
N ALA A 399 -9.30 -15.97 -23.25
CA ALA A 399 -9.37 -17.24 -23.97
C ALA A 399 -8.01 -17.82 -24.37
N HIS A 400 -7.01 -16.97 -24.63
CA HIS A 400 -5.80 -17.42 -25.32
C HIS A 400 -4.48 -17.07 -24.61
N ALA A 401 -4.48 -16.16 -23.64
CA ALA A 401 -3.25 -15.67 -23.01
C ALA A 401 -3.22 -15.84 -21.48
N ALA A 402 -4.37 -15.73 -20.81
CA ALA A 402 -4.43 -15.71 -19.35
C ALA A 402 -3.77 -16.93 -18.68
N ASP A 403 -3.92 -18.12 -19.26
CA ASP A 403 -3.40 -19.39 -18.75
C ASP A 403 -2.10 -19.85 -19.43
N THR A 404 -1.54 -19.03 -20.33
CA THR A 404 -0.30 -19.36 -21.03
C THR A 404 0.86 -19.40 -20.04
N GLU A 405 1.64 -20.48 -20.05
CA GLU A 405 2.83 -20.60 -19.21
C GLU A 405 3.88 -19.54 -19.59
N PRO A 406 4.46 -18.84 -18.60
CA PRO A 406 5.46 -17.81 -18.85
C PRO A 406 6.80 -18.43 -19.29
N GLY A 407 7.55 -17.67 -20.08
CA GLY A 407 8.94 -17.95 -20.39
C GLY A 407 9.87 -17.77 -19.18
N PRO A 408 11.19 -17.75 -19.41
CA PRO A 408 12.17 -17.52 -18.36
C PRO A 408 11.90 -16.22 -17.59
N LEU A 409 12.12 -16.24 -16.27
CA LEU A 409 11.92 -15.10 -15.41
C LEU A 409 12.81 -13.92 -15.80
N LEU A 410 12.23 -12.75 -15.93
CA LEU A 410 12.91 -11.47 -16.03
C LEU A 410 13.18 -10.87 -14.64
N ALA A 411 12.29 -11.10 -13.68
CA ALA A 411 12.46 -10.74 -12.28
C ALA A 411 11.82 -11.82 -11.39
N THR A 412 12.33 -11.95 -10.17
CA THR A 412 11.86 -12.90 -9.18
C THR A 412 11.15 -12.15 -8.04
N GLY A 413 9.95 -12.57 -7.69
CA GLY A 413 9.18 -12.11 -6.55
C GLY A 413 9.56 -12.83 -5.26
N SER A 414 8.56 -13.13 -4.43
CA SER A 414 8.77 -13.85 -3.18
C SER A 414 8.61 -15.37 -3.32
N GLY A 415 9.12 -16.12 -2.32
CA GLY A 415 8.91 -17.57 -2.24
C GLY A 415 7.59 -17.99 -1.57
N TRP A 416 6.73 -17.04 -1.18
CA TRP A 416 5.54 -17.36 -0.39
C TRP A 416 4.49 -18.13 -1.19
N GLY A 417 4.29 -17.79 -2.46
CA GLY A 417 3.40 -18.56 -3.33
C GLY A 417 3.88 -20.00 -3.53
N ALA A 418 5.20 -20.21 -3.64
CA ALA A 418 5.77 -21.56 -3.74
C ALA A 418 5.55 -22.37 -2.45
N LEU A 419 5.59 -21.72 -1.29
CA LEU A 419 5.30 -22.36 -0.01
C LEU A 419 3.82 -22.79 0.09
N GLU A 420 2.89 -21.94 -0.34
CA GLU A 420 1.45 -22.27 -0.33
C GLU A 420 1.12 -23.39 -1.33
N VAL A 421 1.73 -23.38 -2.51
CA VAL A 421 1.60 -24.48 -3.48
C VAL A 421 2.22 -25.78 -2.94
N LEU A 422 3.36 -25.71 -2.25
CA LEU A 422 3.96 -26.88 -1.59
C LEU A 422 3.04 -27.48 -0.53
N ARG A 423 2.34 -26.63 0.23
CA ARG A 423 1.43 -27.05 1.28
C ARG A 423 0.14 -27.71 0.75
N ASP A 424 -0.47 -27.14 -0.29
CA ASP A 424 -1.86 -27.47 -0.68
C ASP A 424 -2.02 -27.85 -2.17
N ALA A 425 -0.90 -27.98 -2.90
CA ALA A 425 -0.89 -28.40 -4.30
C ALA A 425 -1.84 -27.60 -5.23
N HIS A 426 -1.98 -26.30 -4.98
CA HIS A 426 -2.82 -25.41 -5.79
C HIS A 426 -2.39 -25.43 -7.27
N VAL A 427 -3.37 -25.55 -8.17
CA VAL A 427 -3.16 -25.49 -9.61
C VAL A 427 -3.48 -24.08 -10.10
N LEU A 428 -2.46 -23.35 -10.55
CA LEU A 428 -2.54 -21.94 -10.93
C LEU A 428 -2.00 -21.70 -12.35
N PRO A 429 -2.73 -22.11 -13.41
CA PRO A 429 -2.25 -21.99 -14.78
C PRO A 429 -1.80 -20.56 -15.12
N GLY A 430 -0.67 -20.43 -15.78
CA GLY A 430 -0.08 -19.18 -16.20
C GLY A 430 0.63 -18.36 -15.10
N THR A 431 0.54 -18.74 -13.84
CA THR A 431 1.25 -18.11 -12.72
C THR A 431 1.94 -19.17 -11.86
N PRO A 432 3.05 -19.75 -12.35
CA PRO A 432 3.73 -20.81 -11.65
C PRO A 432 4.44 -20.31 -10.39
N PHE A 433 4.39 -21.13 -9.33
CA PHE A 433 5.15 -20.96 -8.11
C PHE A 433 5.96 -22.25 -7.83
N PRO A 434 6.98 -22.52 -8.62
CA PRO A 434 7.75 -23.76 -8.49
C PRO A 434 8.62 -23.77 -7.21
N PRO A 435 8.99 -24.96 -6.68
CA PRO A 435 9.75 -25.08 -5.43
C PRO A 435 11.10 -24.35 -5.43
N GLU A 436 11.69 -24.10 -6.60
CA GLU A 436 12.96 -23.39 -6.76
C GLU A 436 12.87 -21.92 -6.32
N LEU A 437 11.67 -21.37 -6.14
CA LEU A 437 11.43 -20.03 -5.62
C LEU A 437 11.50 -19.96 -4.08
N LEU A 438 11.51 -21.13 -3.40
CA LEU A 438 11.65 -21.16 -1.95
C LEU A 438 13.02 -20.61 -1.54
N GLY A 439 13.00 -19.54 -0.74
CA GLY A 439 14.18 -18.89 -0.17
C GLY A 439 14.41 -19.21 1.30
N GLU A 440 15.35 -18.49 1.89
CA GLU A 440 15.69 -18.67 3.32
C GLU A 440 14.53 -18.34 4.26
N GLU A 441 13.68 -17.36 3.89
CA GLU A 441 12.50 -17.00 4.68
C GLU A 441 11.46 -18.13 4.76
N GLN A 442 11.34 -18.95 3.72
CA GLN A 442 10.39 -20.06 3.64
C GLN A 442 10.93 -21.37 4.21
N ARG A 443 12.26 -21.49 4.37
CA ARG A 443 12.91 -22.74 4.81
C ARG A 443 12.36 -23.31 6.13
N PRO A 444 12.14 -22.53 7.19
CA PRO A 444 11.58 -23.07 8.44
C PRO A 444 10.19 -23.68 8.28
N TRP A 445 9.39 -23.11 7.40
CA TRP A 445 8.01 -23.54 7.11
C TRP A 445 7.97 -24.78 6.19
N ALA A 446 8.86 -24.83 5.21
CA ALA A 446 9.06 -26.04 4.39
C ALA A 446 9.55 -27.20 5.26
N GLU A 447 10.41 -26.96 6.26
CA GLU A 447 10.84 -27.94 7.24
C GLU A 447 9.67 -28.41 8.11
N LEU A 448 8.83 -27.50 8.60
CA LEU A 448 7.62 -27.84 9.35
C LEU A 448 6.69 -28.76 8.53
N LEU A 449 6.47 -28.48 7.23
CA LEU A 449 5.71 -29.35 6.35
C LEU A 449 6.31 -30.74 6.19
N ARG A 450 7.63 -30.82 6.12
CA ARG A 450 8.36 -32.07 5.87
C ARG A 450 8.46 -32.96 7.13
N THR A 451 8.66 -32.36 8.30
CA THR A 451 9.02 -33.08 9.55
C THR A 451 7.94 -33.06 10.62
N GLY A 452 6.98 -32.15 10.52
CA GLY A 452 6.00 -31.89 11.59
C GLY A 452 6.55 -31.03 12.74
N GLY A 453 7.74 -30.42 12.58
CA GLY A 453 8.35 -29.54 13.60
C GLY A 453 9.13 -28.40 12.97
N LEU A 454 9.25 -27.28 13.68
CA LEU A 454 10.14 -26.20 13.28
C LEU A 454 11.61 -26.59 13.52
N PRO A 455 12.56 -26.07 12.71
CA PRO A 455 13.97 -26.31 12.95
C PRO A 455 14.40 -25.76 14.31
N ASP A 456 15.39 -26.42 14.92
CA ASP A 456 15.98 -25.95 16.18
C ASP A 456 16.80 -24.68 15.91
N ALA A 457 16.43 -23.60 16.58
CA ALA A 457 17.10 -22.30 16.46
C ALA A 457 16.92 -21.51 17.75
N PRO A 458 17.87 -20.60 18.09
CA PRO A 458 17.68 -19.64 19.17
C PRO A 458 16.41 -18.82 18.96
N GLU A 459 15.72 -18.46 20.03
CA GLU A 459 14.45 -17.73 19.97
C GLU A 459 14.59 -16.38 19.25
N SER A 460 15.75 -15.71 19.37
CA SER A 460 16.04 -14.45 18.66
C SER A 460 16.19 -14.64 17.14
N GLU A 461 16.71 -15.78 16.71
CA GLU A 461 16.79 -16.14 15.29
C GLU A 461 15.41 -16.51 14.76
N ALA A 462 14.70 -17.40 15.47
CA ALA A 462 13.34 -17.80 15.12
C ALA A 462 12.38 -16.60 15.03
N ALA A 463 12.52 -15.59 15.89
CA ALA A 463 11.72 -14.38 15.87
C ALA A 463 11.89 -13.53 14.59
N ARG A 464 12.96 -13.75 13.81
CA ARG A 464 13.17 -13.12 12.51
C ARG A 464 12.40 -13.79 11.37
N TRP A 465 11.91 -15.01 11.57
CA TRP A 465 11.09 -15.69 10.58
C TRP A 465 9.71 -15.04 10.53
N THR A 466 9.22 -14.82 9.32
CA THR A 466 7.87 -14.26 9.12
C THR A 466 6.86 -15.39 9.23
N THR A 467 6.00 -15.36 10.26
CA THR A 467 5.02 -16.41 10.55
C THR A 467 3.90 -16.41 9.50
N PRO A 468 3.65 -17.50 8.77
CA PRO A 468 2.40 -17.64 8.01
C PRO A 468 1.24 -17.83 9.02
N VAL A 469 0.08 -17.20 8.72
CA VAL A 469 -0.98 -17.02 9.73
C VAL A 469 -2.37 -17.50 9.30
N ASN A 470 -2.52 -18.09 8.11
CA ASN A 470 -3.81 -18.66 7.73
C ASN A 470 -4.15 -19.89 8.61
N ASP A 471 -5.42 -20.31 8.59
CA ASP A 471 -5.92 -21.39 9.46
C ASP A 471 -5.11 -22.68 9.33
N ALA A 472 -4.71 -23.05 8.10
CA ALA A 472 -3.95 -24.26 7.86
C ALA A 472 -2.55 -24.24 8.51
N TRP A 473 -1.87 -23.08 8.49
CA TRP A 473 -0.59 -22.92 9.17
C TRP A 473 -0.74 -22.91 10.68
N ARG A 474 -1.83 -22.34 11.22
CA ARG A 474 -2.15 -22.43 12.64
C ARG A 474 -2.31 -23.89 13.07
N ASP A 475 -3.09 -24.70 12.34
CA ASP A 475 -3.32 -26.12 12.65
C ASP A 475 -2.02 -26.94 12.60
N LEU A 476 -1.12 -26.63 11.64
CA LEU A 476 0.21 -27.23 11.58
C LEU A 476 1.06 -26.87 12.81
N LEU A 477 1.05 -25.62 13.24
CA LEU A 477 1.77 -25.16 14.42
C LEU A 477 1.21 -25.73 15.73
N GLU A 478 -0.13 -25.92 15.82
CA GLU A 478 -0.80 -26.56 16.96
C GLU A 478 -0.39 -28.05 17.11
N SER A 479 -0.12 -28.72 16.00
CA SER A 479 0.32 -30.12 15.97
C SER A 479 1.84 -30.31 15.95
N ALA A 480 2.60 -29.23 15.88
CA ALA A 480 4.06 -29.29 15.76
C ALA A 480 4.74 -29.93 16.99
N ALA A 481 5.70 -30.79 16.74
CA ALA A 481 6.48 -31.47 17.78
C ALA A 481 7.99 -31.43 17.45
N PRO A 482 8.85 -31.13 18.45
CA PRO A 482 8.51 -30.77 19.83
C PRO A 482 7.96 -29.34 19.97
N ALA A 483 7.07 -29.13 20.94
CA ALA A 483 6.56 -27.82 21.29
C ALA A 483 7.59 -27.04 22.13
N GLY A 484 8.52 -26.35 21.48
CA GLY A 484 9.53 -25.48 22.12
C GLY A 484 9.09 -24.01 22.17
N PRO A 485 9.92 -23.13 22.81
CA PRO A 485 9.62 -21.69 22.89
C PRO A 485 9.41 -21.03 21.53
N SER A 486 10.19 -21.40 20.50
CA SER A 486 10.04 -20.88 19.14
C SER A 486 8.71 -21.33 18.51
N THR A 487 8.29 -22.58 18.72
CA THR A 487 6.98 -23.07 18.25
C THR A 487 5.84 -22.29 18.92
N GLU A 488 5.90 -22.12 20.25
CA GLU A 488 4.90 -21.36 21.01
C GLU A 488 4.85 -19.87 20.63
N TYR A 489 5.99 -19.29 20.25
CA TYR A 489 6.06 -17.93 19.73
C TYR A 489 5.27 -17.79 18.42
N HIS A 490 5.56 -18.65 17.43
CA HIS A 490 4.87 -18.60 16.13
C HIS A 490 3.40 -19.03 16.21
N LEU A 491 3.09 -20.04 17.01
CA LEU A 491 1.71 -20.45 17.28
C LEU A 491 0.90 -19.29 17.87
N GLY A 492 1.45 -18.58 18.84
CA GLY A 492 0.79 -17.40 19.41
C GLY A 492 0.55 -16.30 18.38
N ILE A 493 1.48 -16.07 17.43
CA ILE A 493 1.31 -15.10 16.34
C ILE A 493 0.15 -15.53 15.41
N ALA A 494 0.09 -16.80 15.02
CA ALA A 494 -0.99 -17.31 14.17
C ALA A 494 -2.37 -17.25 14.86
N GLN A 495 -2.42 -17.61 16.16
CA GLN A 495 -3.64 -17.48 16.99
C GLN A 495 -4.07 -16.01 17.12
N TRP A 496 -3.11 -15.08 17.31
CA TRP A 496 -3.40 -13.65 17.38
C TRP A 496 -4.00 -13.10 16.08
N ALA A 497 -3.44 -13.49 14.94
CA ALA A 497 -3.96 -13.11 13.63
C ALA A 497 -5.39 -13.64 13.40
N ALA A 498 -5.67 -14.87 13.85
CA ALA A 498 -7.01 -15.47 13.80
C ALA A 498 -8.02 -14.79 14.75
N GLY A 499 -7.55 -13.99 15.72
CA GLY A 499 -8.35 -13.32 16.74
C GLY A 499 -8.55 -14.14 18.01
N ASP A 500 -7.86 -15.26 18.16
CA ASP A 500 -7.86 -16.10 19.35
C ASP A 500 -6.90 -15.53 20.40
N LEU A 501 -7.11 -14.27 20.79
CA LEU A 501 -6.17 -13.47 21.59
C LEU A 501 -5.80 -14.15 22.92
N ALA A 502 -6.77 -14.80 23.57
CA ALA A 502 -6.53 -15.49 24.84
C ALA A 502 -5.66 -16.75 24.66
N GLN A 503 -5.78 -17.47 23.53
CA GLN A 503 -4.91 -18.60 23.22
C GLN A 503 -3.49 -18.13 22.90
N ALA A 504 -3.36 -17.05 22.11
CA ALA A 504 -2.07 -16.46 21.80
C ALA A 504 -1.29 -16.11 23.07
N VAL A 505 -1.93 -15.44 24.03
CA VAL A 505 -1.31 -15.11 25.34
C VAL A 505 -0.86 -16.38 26.06
N ARG A 506 -1.71 -17.43 26.11
CA ARG A 506 -1.33 -18.70 26.76
C ARG A 506 -0.14 -19.37 26.07
N SER A 507 -0.09 -19.38 24.75
CA SER A 507 1.05 -19.90 23.99
C SER A 507 2.33 -19.14 24.33
N TRP A 508 2.32 -17.81 24.30
CA TRP A 508 3.48 -17.01 24.66
C TRP A 508 3.90 -17.17 26.11
N GLU A 509 2.97 -17.34 27.05
CA GLU A 509 3.28 -17.64 28.47
C GLU A 509 3.88 -19.04 28.66
N ARG A 510 3.43 -20.04 27.89
CA ARG A 510 4.06 -21.39 27.92
C ARG A 510 5.50 -21.32 27.39
N GLY A 511 5.70 -20.69 26.24
CA GLY A 511 7.02 -20.49 25.66
C GLY A 511 7.98 -19.76 26.60
N LEU A 512 7.50 -18.68 27.24
CA LEU A 512 8.31 -17.85 28.14
C LEU A 512 8.87 -18.61 29.36
N LYS A 513 8.20 -19.67 29.81
CA LYS A 513 8.67 -20.48 30.95
C LYS A 513 9.98 -21.19 30.66
N ASN A 514 10.20 -21.57 29.40
CA ASN A 514 11.37 -22.36 28.99
C ASN A 514 12.32 -21.60 28.05
N ALA A 515 11.99 -20.35 27.71
CA ALA A 515 12.79 -19.55 26.79
C ALA A 515 14.13 -19.13 27.42
N THR A 516 15.21 -19.36 26.68
CA THR A 516 16.54 -18.85 26.98
C THR A 516 16.65 -17.37 26.60
N GLU A 517 16.17 -17.01 25.43
CA GLU A 517 16.12 -15.65 24.93
C GLU A 517 14.68 -15.14 24.99
N ARG A 518 14.37 -14.41 26.05
CA ARG A 518 13.00 -14.09 26.44
C ARG A 518 12.35 -12.94 25.69
N TRP A 519 13.14 -12.09 25.03
CA TRP A 519 12.64 -10.82 24.48
C TRP A 519 11.51 -10.99 23.44
N PRO A 520 11.50 -12.01 22.53
CA PRO A 520 10.43 -12.14 21.54
C PRO A 520 9.08 -12.36 22.18
N LEU A 521 9.01 -13.25 23.16
CA LEU A 521 7.79 -13.59 23.88
C LEU A 521 7.33 -12.46 24.82
N LEU A 522 8.28 -11.77 25.48
CA LEU A 522 7.99 -10.59 26.28
C LEU A 522 7.40 -9.45 25.44
N PHE A 523 7.93 -9.23 24.23
CA PHE A 523 7.37 -8.26 23.29
C PHE A 523 5.92 -8.60 22.92
N CYS A 524 5.63 -9.84 22.53
CA CYS A 524 4.28 -10.29 22.19
C CYS A 524 3.30 -10.09 23.36
N LEU A 525 3.71 -10.47 24.57
CA LEU A 525 2.91 -10.27 25.78
C LEU A 525 2.72 -8.79 26.14
N ALA A 526 3.73 -7.94 25.87
CA ALA A 526 3.60 -6.49 26.06
C ALA A 526 2.57 -5.87 25.13
N VAL A 527 2.56 -6.29 23.84
CA VAL A 527 1.53 -5.87 22.89
C VAL A 527 0.16 -6.36 23.37
N ALA A 528 0.03 -7.63 23.78
CA ALA A 528 -1.25 -8.16 24.27
C ALA A 528 -1.77 -7.38 25.49
N ASP A 529 -0.91 -6.99 26.42
CA ASP A 529 -1.29 -6.14 27.57
C ASP A 529 -1.78 -4.75 27.12
N ARG A 530 -1.09 -4.14 26.17
CA ARG A 530 -1.49 -2.83 25.62
C ARG A 530 -2.87 -2.90 24.96
N GLU A 531 -3.08 -3.89 24.08
CA GLU A 531 -4.34 -4.08 23.36
C GLU A 531 -5.50 -4.49 24.30
N SER A 532 -5.18 -5.06 25.45
CA SER A 532 -6.16 -5.41 26.50
C SER A 532 -6.40 -4.29 27.52
N GLY A 533 -5.88 -3.08 27.29
CA GLY A 533 -6.09 -1.93 28.17
C GLY A 533 -5.30 -1.98 29.48
N HIS A 534 -4.14 -2.65 29.53
CA HIS A 534 -3.25 -2.73 30.69
C HIS A 534 -1.93 -1.96 30.45
N PRO A 535 -1.96 -0.62 30.25
CA PRO A 535 -0.81 0.15 29.77
C PRO A 535 0.40 0.10 30.73
N MET A 536 0.19 0.03 32.04
CA MET A 536 1.28 -0.07 33.01
C MET A 536 2.04 -1.40 32.87
N ARG A 537 1.32 -2.51 32.72
CA ARG A 537 1.92 -3.83 32.55
C ARG A 537 2.61 -3.95 31.18
N ALA A 538 2.01 -3.38 30.13
CA ALA A 538 2.61 -3.29 28.82
C ALA A 538 3.96 -2.56 28.87
N ALA A 539 4.00 -1.38 29.49
CA ALA A 539 5.22 -0.58 29.62
C ALA A 539 6.36 -1.34 30.36
N GLU A 540 6.02 -2.06 31.45
CA GLU A 540 6.97 -2.90 32.18
C GLU A 540 7.52 -4.03 31.28
N ARG A 541 6.65 -4.76 30.57
CA ARG A 541 7.06 -5.86 29.69
C ARG A 541 7.86 -5.38 28.48
N PHE A 542 7.51 -4.24 27.86
CA PHE A 542 8.33 -3.66 26.79
C PHE A 542 9.74 -3.32 27.28
N ALA A 543 9.86 -2.75 28.49
CA ALA A 543 11.16 -2.46 29.06
C ALA A 543 11.94 -3.75 29.41
N GLU A 544 11.28 -4.79 29.91
CA GLU A 544 11.89 -6.11 30.12
C GLU A 544 12.37 -6.74 28.82
N ALA A 545 11.58 -6.65 27.74
CA ALA A 545 11.97 -7.13 26.42
C ALA A 545 13.24 -6.41 25.92
N TYR A 546 13.28 -5.08 26.05
CA TYR A 546 14.45 -4.28 25.69
C TYR A 546 15.69 -4.69 26.50
N ASP A 547 15.57 -4.86 27.81
CA ASP A 547 16.70 -5.28 28.67
C ASP A 547 17.15 -6.74 28.37
N ALA A 548 16.22 -7.64 28.06
CA ALA A 548 16.54 -9.02 27.68
C ALA A 548 17.26 -9.12 26.33
N GLN A 549 16.84 -8.30 25.33
CA GLN A 549 17.44 -8.26 23.99
C GLN A 549 18.92 -7.85 24.03
N ARG A 550 19.33 -7.03 24.96
CA ARG A 550 20.72 -6.55 25.05
C ARG A 550 21.77 -7.68 25.12
N ARG A 551 21.39 -8.90 25.51
CA ARG A 551 22.27 -10.07 25.53
C ARG A 551 22.59 -10.56 24.11
N THR A 552 21.72 -10.33 23.13
CA THR A 552 21.92 -10.72 21.72
C THR A 552 22.69 -9.66 20.93
N GLY A 553 22.71 -8.41 21.40
CA GLY A 553 23.50 -7.32 20.82
C GLY A 553 23.01 -6.78 19.47
N ASP A 554 21.80 -7.13 19.00
CA ASP A 554 21.27 -6.68 17.72
C ASP A 554 20.76 -5.23 17.80
N PRO A 555 21.41 -4.26 17.13
CA PRO A 555 21.03 -2.86 17.20
C PRO A 555 19.68 -2.57 16.50
N LEU A 556 19.28 -3.36 15.49
CA LEU A 556 18.01 -3.19 14.81
C LEU A 556 16.85 -3.57 15.73
N VAL A 557 16.95 -4.71 16.42
CA VAL A 557 15.95 -5.14 17.41
C VAL A 557 15.90 -4.16 18.60
N ALA A 558 17.06 -3.67 19.06
CA ALA A 558 17.13 -2.69 20.14
C ALA A 558 16.39 -1.39 19.77
N ALA A 559 16.62 -0.88 18.55
CA ALA A 559 15.94 0.32 18.04
C ALA A 559 14.42 0.10 17.93
N ALA A 560 14.00 -1.03 17.38
CA ALA A 560 12.57 -1.35 17.22
C ALA A 560 11.87 -1.49 18.59
N LEU A 561 12.46 -2.20 19.55
CA LEU A 561 11.93 -2.32 20.91
C LEU A 561 11.90 -0.98 21.66
N ALA A 562 12.91 -0.12 21.46
CA ALA A 562 12.92 1.21 22.07
C ALA A 562 11.77 2.10 21.53
N ARG A 563 11.43 1.98 20.25
CA ARG A 563 10.29 2.70 19.65
C ARG A 563 8.94 2.28 20.25
N GLU A 564 8.81 1.04 20.71
CA GLU A 564 7.61 0.56 21.42
C GLU A 564 7.66 0.91 22.92
N ALA A 565 8.81 0.70 23.56
CA ALA A 565 8.96 0.85 25.00
C ALA A 565 8.90 2.32 25.45
N VAL A 566 9.59 3.24 24.76
CA VAL A 566 9.67 4.64 25.20
C VAL A 566 8.30 5.30 25.26
N PRO A 567 7.46 5.28 24.19
CA PRO A 567 6.11 5.85 24.27
C PRO A 567 5.24 5.20 25.37
N ALA A 568 5.33 3.88 25.54
CA ALA A 568 4.58 3.16 26.56
C ALA A 568 4.99 3.59 27.97
N LEU A 569 6.30 3.74 28.23
CA LEU A 569 6.83 4.21 29.51
C LEU A 569 6.44 5.68 29.79
N LEU A 570 6.46 6.55 28.79
CA LEU A 570 6.02 7.94 28.94
C LEU A 570 4.52 8.01 29.29
N ALA A 571 3.68 7.19 28.60
CA ALA A 571 2.26 7.09 28.93
C ALA A 571 2.00 6.52 30.34
N ALA A 572 2.91 5.68 30.84
CA ALA A 572 2.88 5.13 32.20
C ALA A 572 3.57 6.02 33.24
N HIS A 573 3.92 7.28 32.91
CA HIS A 573 4.64 8.22 33.76
C HIS A 573 6.00 7.71 34.29
N ARG A 574 6.70 6.89 33.49
CA ARG A 574 7.99 6.29 33.83
C ARG A 574 9.12 6.92 33.01
N ALA A 575 9.20 8.25 33.00
CA ALA A 575 10.21 9.01 32.27
C ALA A 575 11.65 8.58 32.62
N ASP A 576 11.90 8.21 33.87
CA ASP A 576 13.18 7.71 34.34
C ASP A 576 13.66 6.43 33.59
N ARG A 577 12.74 5.50 33.30
CA ARG A 577 13.06 4.28 32.55
C ARG A 577 13.18 4.58 31.05
N ALA A 578 12.31 5.43 30.51
CA ALA A 578 12.37 5.86 29.12
C ALA A 578 13.73 6.52 28.80
N ARG A 579 14.23 7.38 29.70
CA ARG A 579 15.57 7.99 29.59
C ARG A 579 16.67 6.94 29.52
N ARG A 580 16.67 5.98 30.46
CA ARG A 580 17.69 4.91 30.47
C ARG A 580 17.71 4.11 29.16
N ILE A 581 16.56 3.88 28.51
CA ILE A 581 16.49 3.20 27.23
C ILE A 581 17.14 4.08 26.14
N LEU A 582 16.72 5.35 26.02
CA LEU A 582 17.25 6.26 24.99
C LEU A 582 18.76 6.49 25.15
N ASP A 583 19.25 6.71 26.36
CA ASP A 583 20.67 6.97 26.64
C ASP A 583 21.58 5.76 26.31
N ARG A 584 21.02 4.56 26.27
CA ARG A 584 21.74 3.31 25.95
C ARG A 584 21.78 2.97 24.46
N LEU A 585 20.97 3.65 23.65
CA LEU A 585 20.99 3.43 22.20
C LEU A 585 22.29 3.99 21.60
N PRO A 586 22.82 3.36 20.54
CA PRO A 586 23.94 3.90 19.77
C PRO A 586 23.65 5.33 19.27
N GLU A 587 24.71 6.13 19.12
CA GLU A 587 24.57 7.54 18.74
C GLU A 587 23.91 7.68 17.36
N GLU A 588 24.28 6.84 16.39
CA GLU A 588 23.67 6.81 15.06
C GLU A 588 22.17 6.49 15.08
N VAL A 589 21.68 5.73 16.05
CA VAL A 589 20.25 5.48 16.25
C VAL A 589 19.58 6.69 16.88
N ARG A 590 20.20 7.27 17.92
CA ARG A 590 19.66 8.47 18.61
C ARG A 590 19.60 9.68 17.69
N ALA A 591 20.49 9.78 16.70
CA ALA A 591 20.52 10.86 15.71
C ALA A 591 19.37 10.78 14.71
N ARG A 592 18.73 9.62 14.52
CA ARG A 592 17.57 9.50 13.61
C ARG A 592 16.40 10.33 14.11
N GLY A 593 15.68 10.97 13.20
CA GLY A 593 14.60 11.91 13.52
C GLY A 593 13.51 11.34 14.42
N ALA A 594 13.11 10.07 14.23
CA ALA A 594 12.15 9.41 15.10
C ALA A 594 12.61 9.35 16.56
N PHE A 595 13.92 9.11 16.82
CA PHE A 595 14.48 9.08 18.18
C PHE A 595 14.71 10.49 18.72
N ARG A 596 15.04 11.47 17.89
CA ARG A 596 15.07 12.89 18.28
C ARG A 596 13.69 13.36 18.72
N TYR A 597 12.65 12.96 17.99
CA TYR A 597 11.27 13.23 18.39
C TYR A 597 10.91 12.55 19.74
N LEU A 598 11.30 11.28 19.94
CA LEU A 598 11.12 10.61 21.23
C LEU A 598 11.87 11.30 22.37
N ALA A 599 13.08 11.81 22.11
CA ALA A 599 13.83 12.61 23.08
C ALA A 599 13.11 13.93 23.45
N ALA A 600 12.53 14.64 22.48
CA ALA A 600 11.72 15.82 22.75
C ALA A 600 10.49 15.50 23.62
N ARG A 601 9.78 14.41 23.34
CA ARG A 601 8.65 13.93 24.14
C ARG A 601 9.07 13.54 25.57
N LEU A 602 10.24 12.93 25.74
CA LEU A 602 10.80 12.61 27.05
C LEU A 602 11.11 13.89 27.84
N LEU A 603 11.81 14.87 27.23
CA LEU A 603 12.11 16.15 27.84
C LEU A 603 10.84 16.88 28.29
N LEU A 604 9.80 16.85 27.46
CA LEU A 604 8.49 17.42 27.80
C LEU A 604 7.85 16.70 29.01
N ALA A 605 7.95 15.38 29.09
CA ALA A 605 7.44 14.59 30.21
C ALA A 605 8.21 14.87 31.52
N GLU A 606 9.48 15.28 31.43
CA GLU A 606 10.31 15.70 32.55
C GLU A 606 10.12 17.18 32.93
N GLY A 607 9.23 17.92 32.23
CA GLY A 607 9.00 19.35 32.47
C GLY A 607 10.06 20.28 31.87
N ARG A 608 10.99 19.77 31.05
CA ARG A 608 12.12 20.50 30.45
C ARG A 608 11.70 21.09 29.09
N LYS A 609 10.73 22.01 29.11
CA LYS A 609 10.11 22.56 27.88
C LYS A 609 11.10 23.27 26.97
N ASP A 610 12.03 24.07 27.54
CA ASP A 610 13.02 24.82 26.74
C ASP A 610 13.95 23.89 25.98
N GLU A 611 14.36 22.78 26.59
CA GLU A 611 15.20 21.80 25.94
C GLU A 611 14.43 20.97 24.91
N ALA A 612 13.15 20.67 25.15
CA ALA A 612 12.29 20.04 24.15
C ALA A 612 12.12 20.97 22.93
N ARG A 613 11.97 22.29 23.16
CA ARG A 613 11.94 23.29 22.10
C ARG A 613 13.25 23.32 21.31
N ALA A 614 14.39 23.32 21.99
CA ALA A 614 15.69 23.31 21.33
C ALA A 614 15.88 22.11 20.38
N VAL A 615 15.27 20.95 20.68
CA VAL A 615 15.28 19.80 19.75
C VAL A 615 14.53 20.13 18.45
N PHE A 616 13.35 20.77 18.53
CA PHE A 616 12.59 21.21 17.35
C PHE A 616 13.33 22.30 16.58
N ASP A 617 13.88 23.31 17.28
CA ASP A 617 14.62 24.42 16.66
C ASP A 617 15.89 23.96 15.94
N ALA A 618 16.55 22.91 16.43
CA ALA A 618 17.70 22.27 15.77
C ALA A 618 17.33 21.48 14.51
N GLY A 619 16.05 21.28 14.23
CA GLY A 619 15.53 20.57 13.06
C GLY A 619 15.73 19.05 13.11
N PHE A 620 14.72 18.29 12.72
CA PHE A 620 14.79 16.85 12.48
C PHE A 620 13.69 16.43 11.49
N GLU A 621 13.87 15.26 10.87
CA GLU A 621 12.89 14.67 9.95
C GLU A 621 12.52 13.27 10.44
N VAL A 622 11.23 13.02 10.66
CA VAL A 622 10.72 11.68 10.98
C VAL A 622 10.35 11.01 9.65
N ALA A 623 11.27 10.22 9.10
CA ALA A 623 11.13 9.66 7.75
C ALA A 623 9.88 8.80 7.57
N ASP A 624 9.49 8.07 8.60
CA ASP A 624 8.35 7.15 8.64
C ASP A 624 7.08 7.77 9.28
N LEU A 625 6.95 9.10 9.21
CA LEU A 625 5.74 9.80 9.63
C LEU A 625 4.55 9.31 8.79
N ARG A 626 3.44 8.98 9.45
CA ARG A 626 2.22 8.52 8.79
C ARG A 626 1.49 9.67 8.11
N GLU A 627 0.84 9.38 6.99
CA GLU A 627 -0.04 10.33 6.31
C GLU A 627 -1.05 10.95 7.28
N GLY A 628 -1.17 12.28 7.23
CA GLY A 628 -2.07 13.04 8.11
C GLY A 628 -1.64 13.08 9.58
N ALA A 629 -0.37 12.80 9.88
CA ALA A 629 0.18 12.81 11.25
C ALA A 629 -0.05 14.16 11.94
N GLU A 630 -0.56 14.10 13.17
CA GLU A 630 -0.84 15.27 14.01
C GLU A 630 0.12 15.38 15.20
N GLU A 631 0.83 14.30 15.55
CA GLU A 631 1.61 14.19 16.77
C GLU A 631 2.76 15.20 16.91
N LEU A 632 3.35 15.67 15.81
CA LEU A 632 4.36 16.73 15.86
C LEU A 632 3.72 18.05 16.29
N GLY A 633 2.56 18.40 15.70
CA GLY A 633 1.80 19.59 16.06
C GLY A 633 1.26 19.55 17.49
N GLU A 634 0.74 18.40 17.93
CA GLU A 634 0.28 18.20 19.30
C GLU A 634 1.42 18.35 20.32
N THR A 635 2.59 17.82 19.99
CA THR A 635 3.77 17.96 20.87
C THR A 635 4.25 19.40 20.93
N TRP A 636 4.30 20.10 19.78
CA TRP A 636 4.66 21.51 19.73
C TRP A 636 3.71 22.40 20.55
N ALA A 637 2.40 22.20 20.44
CA ALA A 637 1.39 22.94 21.22
C ALA A 637 1.52 22.76 22.75
N ARG A 638 2.15 21.65 23.21
CA ARG A 638 2.45 21.43 24.64
C ARG A 638 3.75 22.13 25.07
N ILE A 639 4.62 22.47 24.14
CA ILE A 639 5.88 23.18 24.39
C ILE A 639 5.62 24.68 24.44
N THR A 640 4.91 25.22 23.46
CA THR A 640 4.70 26.68 23.27
C THR A 640 3.36 26.97 22.58
N ASP A 641 2.85 28.21 22.76
CA ASP A 641 1.68 28.73 22.06
C ASP A 641 2.03 29.34 20.68
N GLU A 642 3.29 29.32 20.27
CA GLU A 642 3.71 29.80 18.95
C GLU A 642 3.19 28.89 17.83
N PRO A 643 2.96 29.44 16.62
CA PRO A 643 2.57 28.66 15.47
C PRO A 643 3.56 27.52 15.18
N LEU A 644 3.03 26.36 14.75
CA LEU A 644 3.87 25.23 14.33
C LEU A 644 4.72 25.65 13.13
N PRO A 645 6.05 25.42 13.18
CA PRO A 645 6.93 25.68 12.03
C PRO A 645 6.51 24.86 10.80
N ASP A 646 6.64 25.45 9.60
CA ASP A 646 6.23 24.80 8.34
C ASP A 646 6.91 23.43 8.10
N ALA A 647 8.14 23.27 8.58
CA ALA A 647 8.87 22.02 8.49
C ALA A 647 8.17 20.83 9.15
N TYR A 648 7.31 21.09 10.13
CA TYR A 648 6.57 20.09 10.91
C TYR A 648 5.06 20.09 10.63
N GLU A 649 4.56 20.91 9.66
CA GLU A 649 3.15 20.98 9.32
C GLU A 649 2.76 19.85 8.36
N PHE A 650 2.25 18.77 8.92
CA PHE A 650 1.79 17.58 8.19
C PHE A 650 0.29 17.30 8.37
N ARG A 651 -0.43 18.16 9.10
CA ARG A 651 -1.85 17.98 9.36
C ARG A 651 -2.66 18.29 8.10
N MET A 652 -3.50 17.36 7.70
CA MET A 652 -4.36 17.45 6.50
C MET A 652 -5.81 17.86 6.85
N ARG A 653 -6.13 17.96 8.15
CA ARG A 653 -7.46 18.36 8.59
C ARG A 653 -7.73 19.84 8.30
N PRO A 654 -9.00 20.22 8.02
CA PRO A 654 -9.41 21.62 8.04
C PRO A 654 -9.09 22.27 9.40
N PRO A 655 -8.72 23.55 9.44
CA PRO A 655 -8.62 24.26 10.71
C PRO A 655 -9.98 24.25 11.43
N GLU A 656 -9.95 24.14 12.77
CA GLU A 656 -11.14 24.19 13.61
C GLU A 656 -11.79 25.57 13.59
#